data_dabb638de30a5a1e0870998fa3a7c9c4
#
_entry.id   dabb638de30a5a1e0870998fa3a7c9c4
#
_cell.length_a   1.000
_cell.length_b   1.000
_cell.length_c   1.000
_cell.angle_alpha   90.00
_cell.angle_beta   90.00
_cell.angle_gamma   90.00
#
_symmetry.space_group_name_H-M   'P 1'
#
loop_
_entity.id
_entity.type
_entity.pdbx_description
1 polymer ?
#
loop_
_entity_poly.entity_id
_entity_poly.type
_entity_poly.pdbx_seq_one_letter_code
_entity_poly.pdbx_strand_id
1 'polypeptide(L)'
;MNYPQWKKSNWSETRFGVTMTDEYIGLEQPKDPEVLKWVAEENTLTDQFFSTLPGYAEKKEQLQAQPFYASYSALTETDEGYWATRANKDGTRTLVVLDQNFKEIREVDLSLIPDTITVFTANPSFADPNLIYYTGLEDGAGRPCVLVVDQKANKLIRKLDGIFYSLWDKTGRRILYSDADADPEKGLNVNHVRCYDCDKDEIQTCFDYHENAVLVRLASSADGETVIAEVMENYADTVIFVQQDNGEFVSVSQDLKGAFTYVDTLGDELIFLTQSEAPMGRLIAVKQGQTLAEGRTFVAECAMKLEDAIRHGDQLVLFYLDNAASLIRIVDKSGAFCSDLPLPSPWGACTLAMQNARAIRKTESLILEFESFVHSPMLLKLTGDQLEVLYQPNPQSADAIEVRQIFTEAADGERIPAFVVMPKGLQKTGKTPTLMYGYGGYNNAILPSYNNPFVDLDIVDWVSQGRIYVSINLRGGSEYGTRWHEGGSLANKKNCFTDFIATAERIQQEGWTCPAKTAICGGSNGGLLMCALLTMRPDLWGCVIASVPHTDMIRFRNDDRGPMYITEYGDPMDPNLFPLMLSYSPYHNIQPIAYPATYIQTGECDNNVPPYHGKKMAAKLQENNQSEHPVLLRVLALGSHDRGKGEAHLKTIAEMQSYIDWALGEVQK
;
A
#
# COMPACT_ATOMS: atom_id res chain seq x y z
N MET A 1 11.62 -16.40 29.67
CA MET A 1 10.59 -17.18 28.95
C MET A 1 11.26 -18.44 28.38
N ASN A 2 10.59 -19.59 28.32
CA ASN A 2 11.16 -20.80 27.71
C ASN A 2 10.66 -20.88 26.27
N TYR A 3 11.54 -20.57 25.32
CA TYR A 3 11.21 -20.57 23.89
C TYR A 3 11.30 -21.99 23.30
N PRO A 4 10.46 -22.34 22.32
CA PRO A 4 10.61 -23.53 21.52
C PRO A 4 11.99 -23.59 20.87
N GLN A 5 12.67 -24.72 20.97
CA GLN A 5 14.02 -24.84 20.45
C GLN A 5 13.99 -25.36 19.01
N TRP A 6 14.76 -24.73 18.11
CA TRP A 6 14.97 -25.21 16.75
C TRP A 6 16.29 -25.97 16.63
N LYS A 7 16.30 -27.05 15.85
CA LYS A 7 17.51 -27.81 15.57
C LYS A 7 18.42 -27.04 14.61
N LYS A 8 19.56 -26.59 15.13
CA LYS A 8 20.52 -25.80 14.36
C LYS A 8 21.14 -26.57 13.20
N SER A 9 21.37 -25.89 12.09
CA SER A 9 22.12 -26.38 10.93
C SER A 9 23.55 -25.88 10.94
N ASN A 10 24.45 -26.63 10.29
CA ASN A 10 25.82 -26.20 10.03
C ASN A 10 25.97 -25.61 8.61
N TRP A 11 24.85 -25.10 8.05
CA TRP A 11 24.87 -24.52 6.72
C TRP A 11 25.73 -23.26 6.67
N SER A 12 26.54 -23.15 5.61
CA SER A 12 27.32 -21.94 5.33
C SER A 12 27.46 -21.70 3.84
N GLU A 13 27.56 -20.46 3.47
CA GLU A 13 27.81 -20.00 2.10
C GLU A 13 28.90 -18.94 2.12
N THR A 14 29.84 -19.02 1.18
CA THR A 14 30.85 -17.97 0.98
C THR A 14 30.52 -17.19 -0.29
N ARG A 15 30.31 -15.89 -0.14
CA ARG A 15 30.01 -14.97 -1.25
C ARG A 15 30.93 -13.76 -1.16
N PHE A 16 31.62 -13.46 -2.25
CA PHE A 16 32.59 -12.35 -2.34
C PHE A 16 33.64 -12.34 -1.21
N GLY A 17 34.10 -13.53 -0.79
CA GLY A 17 35.09 -13.67 0.29
C GLY A 17 34.52 -13.57 1.72
N VAL A 18 33.21 -13.36 1.88
CA VAL A 18 32.52 -13.35 3.18
C VAL A 18 31.82 -14.69 3.37
N THR A 19 32.15 -15.40 4.43
CA THR A 19 31.45 -16.64 4.83
C THR A 19 30.31 -16.30 5.79
N MET A 20 29.09 -16.64 5.40
CA MET A 20 27.88 -16.50 6.19
C MET A 20 27.44 -17.88 6.68
N THR A 21 26.97 -17.95 7.92
CA THR A 21 26.38 -19.16 8.50
C THR A 21 24.88 -18.92 8.74
N ASP A 22 24.08 -19.95 8.54
CA ASP A 22 22.65 -19.92 8.80
C ASP A 22 22.20 -21.15 9.58
N GLU A 23 22.20 -21.01 10.91
CA GLU A 23 21.80 -22.07 11.82
C GLU A 23 20.30 -22.40 11.73
N TYR A 24 19.50 -21.49 11.19
CA TYR A 24 18.03 -21.56 11.12
C TYR A 24 17.49 -21.79 9.69
N ILE A 25 18.36 -22.11 8.73
CA ILE A 25 17.97 -22.31 7.31
C ILE A 25 16.86 -23.35 7.13
N GLY A 26 16.76 -24.33 8.04
CA GLY A 26 15.68 -25.32 8.00
C GLY A 26 14.28 -24.74 8.13
N LEU A 27 14.12 -23.54 8.73
CA LEU A 27 12.84 -22.85 8.83
C LEU A 27 12.34 -22.27 7.48
N GLU A 28 13.17 -22.34 6.43
CA GLU A 28 12.78 -21.97 5.06
C GLU A 28 11.89 -23.03 4.37
N GLN A 29 11.68 -24.20 5.02
CA GLN A 29 10.91 -25.30 4.46
C GLN A 29 9.46 -25.28 5.02
N PRO A 30 8.50 -24.58 4.39
CA PRO A 30 7.19 -24.31 4.99
C PRO A 30 6.34 -25.58 5.20
N LYS A 31 6.61 -26.66 4.44
CA LYS A 31 5.85 -27.93 4.51
C LYS A 31 6.54 -28.99 5.37
N ASP A 32 7.72 -28.70 5.95
CA ASP A 32 8.41 -29.64 6.83
C ASP A 32 7.59 -29.86 8.13
N PRO A 33 7.27 -31.10 8.51
CA PRO A 33 6.53 -31.39 9.74
C PRO A 33 7.19 -30.85 11.02
N GLU A 34 8.54 -30.76 11.06
CA GLU A 34 9.27 -30.19 12.21
C GLU A 34 9.05 -28.66 12.26
N VAL A 35 9.03 -27.97 11.11
CA VAL A 35 8.72 -26.53 11.03
C VAL A 35 7.28 -26.27 11.48
N LEU A 36 6.33 -27.05 10.99
CA LEU A 36 4.93 -26.90 11.38
C LEU A 36 4.72 -27.13 12.88
N LYS A 37 5.42 -28.11 13.45
CA LYS A 37 5.40 -28.38 14.90
C LYS A 37 5.98 -27.20 15.68
N TRP A 38 7.15 -26.70 15.29
CA TRP A 38 7.79 -25.55 15.95
C TRP A 38 6.91 -24.30 15.89
N VAL A 39 6.29 -24.02 14.74
CA VAL A 39 5.33 -22.93 14.58
C VAL A 39 4.13 -23.08 15.53
N ALA A 40 3.60 -24.29 15.68
CA ALA A 40 2.51 -24.55 16.62
C ALA A 40 2.92 -24.30 18.08
N GLU A 41 4.15 -24.66 18.45
CA GLU A 41 4.71 -24.38 19.78
C GLU A 41 4.92 -22.87 20.02
N GLU A 42 5.42 -22.11 19.03
CA GLU A 42 5.55 -20.64 19.09
C GLU A 42 4.19 -19.96 19.23
N ASN A 43 3.19 -20.37 18.44
CA ASN A 43 1.84 -19.85 18.55
C ASN A 43 1.23 -20.15 19.93
N THR A 44 1.49 -21.36 20.49
CA THR A 44 1.04 -21.75 21.83
C THR A 44 1.67 -20.86 22.91
N LEU A 45 2.98 -20.62 22.80
CA LEU A 45 3.70 -19.72 23.70
C LEU A 45 3.12 -18.29 23.67
N THR A 46 2.86 -17.79 22.46
CA THR A 46 2.25 -16.48 22.26
C THR A 46 0.83 -16.43 22.85
N ASP A 47 0.01 -17.47 22.63
CA ASP A 47 -1.33 -17.57 23.25
C ASP A 47 -1.26 -17.61 24.79
N GLN A 48 -0.32 -18.33 25.37
CA GLN A 48 -0.12 -18.37 26.82
C GLN A 48 0.27 -17.01 27.36
N PHE A 49 1.16 -16.28 26.70
CA PHE A 49 1.53 -14.93 27.10
C PHE A 49 0.29 -14.02 27.16
N PHE A 50 -0.47 -13.94 26.08
CA PHE A 50 -1.65 -13.06 26.01
C PHE A 50 -2.78 -13.51 26.94
N SER A 51 -2.95 -14.82 27.16
CA SER A 51 -3.98 -15.33 28.11
C SER A 51 -3.73 -14.88 29.55
N THR A 52 -2.48 -14.58 29.90
CA THR A 52 -2.09 -14.11 31.24
C THR A 52 -1.85 -12.60 31.30
N LEU A 53 -1.89 -11.91 30.15
CA LEU A 53 -1.63 -10.48 30.07
C LEU A 53 -2.82 -9.69 30.62
N PRO A 54 -2.63 -8.86 31.67
CA PRO A 54 -3.71 -8.01 32.18
C PRO A 54 -4.21 -7.05 31.08
N GLY A 55 -5.52 -6.88 30.98
CA GLY A 55 -6.15 -5.97 30.01
C GLY A 55 -6.32 -6.54 28.59
N TYR A 56 -5.77 -7.72 28.29
CA TYR A 56 -5.89 -8.30 26.93
C TYR A 56 -7.34 -8.71 26.60
N ALA A 57 -8.02 -9.37 27.54
CA ALA A 57 -9.41 -9.77 27.32
C ALA A 57 -10.32 -8.56 27.15
N GLU A 58 -10.15 -7.56 27.99
CA GLU A 58 -10.87 -6.28 27.91
C GLU A 58 -10.58 -5.53 26.60
N LYS A 59 -9.32 -5.51 26.14
CA LYS A 59 -8.96 -4.92 24.85
C LYS A 59 -9.67 -5.62 23.70
N LYS A 60 -9.70 -6.96 23.71
CA LYS A 60 -10.39 -7.75 22.70
C LYS A 60 -11.90 -7.45 22.69
N GLU A 61 -12.54 -7.40 23.87
CA GLU A 61 -13.95 -7.03 24.01
C GLU A 61 -14.19 -5.58 23.55
N GLN A 62 -13.32 -4.64 23.91
CA GLN A 62 -13.40 -3.24 23.49
C GLN A 62 -13.35 -3.13 21.96
N LEU A 63 -12.39 -3.78 21.31
CA LEU A 63 -12.27 -3.79 19.84
C LEU A 63 -13.51 -4.42 19.17
N GLN A 64 -14.07 -5.47 19.76
CA GLN A 64 -15.32 -6.06 19.29
C GLN A 64 -16.53 -5.14 19.46
N ALA A 65 -16.58 -4.39 20.58
CA ALA A 65 -17.68 -3.50 20.90
C ALA A 65 -17.58 -2.12 20.26
N GLN A 66 -16.39 -1.71 19.79
CA GLN A 66 -16.25 -0.41 19.12
C GLN A 66 -17.26 -0.23 18.00
N PRO A 67 -17.93 0.93 17.90
CA PRO A 67 -18.77 1.23 16.76
C PRO A 67 -17.98 1.05 15.46
N PHE A 68 -18.57 0.35 14.53
CA PHE A 68 -17.99 0.22 13.21
C PHE A 68 -18.61 1.27 12.30
N TYR A 69 -17.75 2.05 11.69
CA TYR A 69 -18.14 3.02 10.67
C TYR A 69 -17.70 2.48 9.32
N ALA A 70 -18.67 2.18 8.47
CA ALA A 70 -18.37 1.66 7.14
C ALA A 70 -17.55 2.69 6.34
N SER A 71 -16.49 2.24 5.69
CA SER A 71 -15.83 2.98 4.63
C SER A 71 -16.19 2.36 3.29
N TYR A 72 -16.31 3.19 2.27
CA TYR A 72 -16.69 2.79 0.91
C TYR A 72 -15.59 3.20 -0.06
N SER A 73 -15.22 2.27 -0.92
CA SER A 73 -14.20 2.47 -1.96
C SER A 73 -14.66 1.92 -3.29
N ALA A 74 -13.86 2.11 -4.33
CA ALA A 74 -14.14 1.60 -5.67
C ALA A 74 -15.54 2.00 -6.20
N LEU A 75 -15.89 3.26 -6.02
CA LEU A 75 -17.19 3.80 -6.37
C LEU A 75 -17.40 3.84 -7.89
N THR A 76 -18.54 3.32 -8.34
CA THR A 76 -19.02 3.48 -9.72
C THR A 76 -20.40 4.14 -9.69
N GLU A 77 -20.52 5.32 -10.28
CA GLU A 77 -21.79 6.03 -10.36
C GLU A 77 -22.69 5.44 -11.45
N THR A 78 -23.98 5.24 -11.13
CA THR A 78 -25.00 4.70 -12.01
C THR A 78 -26.31 5.49 -11.86
N ASP A 79 -27.32 5.20 -12.68
CA ASP A 79 -28.64 5.83 -12.55
C ASP A 79 -29.35 5.46 -11.23
N GLU A 80 -28.99 4.30 -10.62
CA GLU A 80 -29.51 3.82 -9.34
C GLU A 80 -28.86 4.54 -8.15
N GLY A 81 -27.66 5.05 -8.32
CA GLY A 81 -26.80 5.65 -7.28
C GLY A 81 -25.36 5.18 -7.43
N TYR A 82 -24.76 4.68 -6.35
CA TYR A 82 -23.37 4.27 -6.35
C TYR A 82 -23.24 2.77 -6.07
N TRP A 83 -22.53 2.05 -6.91
CA TRP A 83 -21.99 0.75 -6.57
C TRP A 83 -20.66 0.95 -5.87
N ALA A 84 -20.46 0.25 -4.77
CA ALA A 84 -19.29 0.46 -3.91
C ALA A 84 -18.83 -0.85 -3.24
N THR A 85 -17.59 -0.85 -2.81
CA THR A 85 -17.05 -1.88 -1.92
C THR A 85 -17.04 -1.31 -0.50
N ARG A 86 -17.85 -1.90 0.39
CA ARG A 86 -17.90 -1.59 1.82
C ARG A 86 -16.85 -2.43 2.56
N ALA A 87 -15.97 -1.79 3.32
CA ALA A 87 -15.14 -2.50 4.27
C ALA A 87 -15.97 -2.89 5.51
N ASN A 88 -15.73 -4.08 6.05
CA ASN A 88 -16.41 -4.60 7.24
C ASN A 88 -15.45 -4.63 8.44
N LYS A 89 -16.00 -4.60 9.65
CA LYS A 89 -15.24 -4.59 10.91
C LYS A 89 -14.25 -5.75 11.04
N ASP A 90 -14.58 -6.89 10.46
CA ASP A 90 -13.77 -8.11 10.53
C ASP A 90 -12.70 -8.20 9.42
N GLY A 91 -12.45 -7.09 8.70
CA GLY A 91 -11.51 -7.03 7.59
C GLY A 91 -12.04 -7.65 6.28
N THR A 92 -13.28 -8.15 6.26
CA THR A 92 -13.92 -8.59 5.02
C THR A 92 -14.47 -7.41 4.23
N ARG A 93 -14.90 -7.68 3.00
CA ARG A 93 -15.50 -6.67 2.11
C ARG A 93 -16.80 -7.16 1.55
N THR A 94 -17.75 -6.24 1.37
CA THR A 94 -19.08 -6.52 0.78
C THR A 94 -19.34 -5.52 -0.33
N LEU A 95 -19.80 -6.00 -1.49
CA LEU A 95 -20.29 -5.11 -2.54
C LEU A 95 -21.70 -4.65 -2.21
N VAL A 96 -21.95 -3.36 -2.31
CA VAL A 96 -23.22 -2.71 -1.96
C VAL A 96 -23.64 -1.72 -3.03
N VAL A 97 -24.93 -1.41 -3.04
CA VAL A 97 -25.50 -0.32 -3.82
C VAL A 97 -26.04 0.73 -2.85
N LEU A 98 -25.65 1.97 -3.09
CA LEU A 98 -26.05 3.16 -2.33
C LEU A 98 -26.91 4.06 -3.19
N ASP A 99 -27.90 4.75 -2.60
CA ASP A 99 -28.68 5.76 -3.31
C ASP A 99 -27.88 7.07 -3.52
N GLN A 100 -28.49 8.06 -4.18
CA GLN A 100 -27.86 9.36 -4.44
C GLN A 100 -27.54 10.16 -3.15
N ASN A 101 -28.15 9.81 -2.01
CA ASN A 101 -27.88 10.39 -0.69
C ASN A 101 -26.88 9.54 0.13
N PHE A 102 -26.21 8.60 -0.51
CA PHE A 102 -25.23 7.70 0.08
C PHE A 102 -25.79 6.76 1.16
N LYS A 103 -27.08 6.42 1.07
CA LYS A 103 -27.72 5.43 1.92
C LYS A 103 -27.70 4.08 1.24
N GLU A 104 -27.28 3.04 1.97
CA GLU A 104 -27.25 1.67 1.47
C GLU A 104 -28.66 1.18 1.15
N ILE A 105 -28.88 0.73 -0.11
CA ILE A 105 -30.15 0.19 -0.62
C ILE A 105 -30.15 -1.33 -0.46
N ARG A 106 -29.04 -1.97 -0.86
CA ARG A 106 -28.90 -3.44 -0.87
C ARG A 106 -27.45 -3.87 -0.94
N GLU A 107 -27.20 -5.08 -0.52
CA GLU A 107 -25.97 -5.81 -0.89
C GLU A 107 -26.12 -6.37 -2.31
N VAL A 108 -25.00 -6.53 -3.01
CA VAL A 108 -24.97 -7.10 -4.35
C VAL A 108 -25.08 -8.62 -4.25
N ASP A 109 -26.03 -9.19 -4.97
CA ASP A 109 -26.16 -10.65 -5.06
C ASP A 109 -25.02 -11.25 -5.89
N LEU A 110 -24.18 -12.05 -5.25
CA LEU A 110 -23.06 -12.77 -5.84
C LEU A 110 -23.34 -14.27 -6.03
N SER A 111 -24.59 -14.72 -5.92
CA SER A 111 -24.95 -16.15 -6.01
C SER A 111 -24.57 -16.82 -7.34
N LEU A 112 -24.34 -16.02 -8.39
CA LEU A 112 -23.84 -16.49 -9.69
C LEU A 112 -22.32 -16.63 -9.75
N ILE A 113 -21.61 -16.10 -8.77
CA ILE A 113 -20.15 -16.14 -8.70
C ILE A 113 -19.73 -17.38 -7.91
N PRO A 114 -18.74 -18.15 -8.37
CA PRO A 114 -18.23 -19.30 -7.62
C PRO A 114 -17.69 -18.89 -6.25
N ASP A 115 -17.98 -19.67 -5.20
CA ASP A 115 -17.51 -19.45 -3.82
C ASP A 115 -15.98 -19.46 -3.68
N THR A 116 -15.26 -19.95 -4.70
CA THR A 116 -13.80 -19.95 -4.77
C THR A 116 -13.21 -18.64 -5.26
N ILE A 117 -14.04 -17.60 -5.47
CA ILE A 117 -13.59 -16.29 -5.96
C ILE A 117 -13.96 -15.21 -4.97
N THR A 118 -12.93 -14.54 -4.46
CA THR A 118 -13.11 -13.29 -3.70
C THR A 118 -13.29 -12.13 -4.66
N VAL A 119 -14.47 -11.51 -4.68
CA VAL A 119 -14.79 -10.35 -5.54
C VAL A 119 -14.35 -9.05 -4.89
N PHE A 120 -13.73 -8.16 -5.67
CA PHE A 120 -13.26 -6.85 -5.20
C PHE A 120 -14.12 -5.69 -5.67
N THR A 121 -14.54 -5.70 -6.94
CA THR A 121 -15.29 -4.59 -7.52
C THR A 121 -16.39 -5.09 -8.44
N ALA A 122 -17.42 -4.28 -8.61
CA ALA A 122 -18.47 -4.46 -9.60
C ALA A 122 -18.47 -3.28 -10.57
N ASN A 123 -18.53 -3.58 -11.85
CA ASN A 123 -18.50 -2.61 -12.93
C ASN A 123 -19.72 -2.79 -13.83
N PRO A 124 -20.88 -2.19 -13.49
CA PRO A 124 -22.05 -2.23 -14.34
C PRO A 124 -21.76 -1.52 -15.68
N SER A 125 -22.31 -2.07 -16.76
CA SER A 125 -22.27 -1.39 -18.05
C SER A 125 -23.14 -0.14 -18.03
N PHE A 126 -22.60 0.97 -18.55
CA PHE A 126 -23.38 2.20 -18.73
C PHE A 126 -24.42 2.11 -19.85
N ALA A 127 -24.33 1.13 -20.75
CA ALA A 127 -25.29 0.89 -21.82
C ALA A 127 -26.39 -0.09 -21.43
N ASP A 128 -26.11 -1.05 -20.52
CA ASP A 128 -27.05 -2.03 -20.01
C ASP A 128 -26.75 -2.35 -18.54
N PRO A 129 -27.48 -1.77 -17.60
CA PRO A 129 -27.20 -1.95 -16.17
C PRO A 129 -27.34 -3.39 -15.67
N ASN A 130 -27.93 -4.31 -16.45
CA ASN A 130 -28.00 -5.72 -16.10
C ASN A 130 -26.72 -6.49 -16.50
N LEU A 131 -25.90 -5.91 -17.39
CA LEU A 131 -24.62 -6.48 -17.77
C LEU A 131 -23.53 -5.90 -16.87
N ILE A 132 -22.90 -6.77 -16.09
CA ILE A 132 -21.91 -6.38 -15.08
C ILE A 132 -20.68 -7.24 -15.25
N TYR A 133 -19.49 -6.65 -15.19
CA TYR A 133 -18.32 -7.44 -14.90
C TYR A 133 -17.81 -7.20 -13.48
N TYR A 134 -17.43 -8.28 -12.84
CA TYR A 134 -16.80 -8.27 -11.52
C TYR A 134 -15.31 -8.53 -11.66
N THR A 135 -14.48 -7.82 -10.90
CA THR A 135 -13.08 -8.17 -10.74
C THR A 135 -12.89 -8.94 -9.44
N GLY A 136 -12.06 -9.95 -9.48
CA GLY A 136 -11.84 -10.79 -8.31
C GLY A 136 -10.53 -11.56 -8.37
N LEU A 137 -10.31 -12.35 -7.32
CA LEU A 137 -9.15 -13.19 -7.16
C LEU A 137 -9.59 -14.61 -6.86
N GLU A 138 -9.05 -15.60 -7.56
CA GLU A 138 -9.30 -17.01 -7.29
C GLU A 138 -8.58 -17.43 -6.00
N ASP A 139 -9.34 -17.92 -5.03
CA ASP A 139 -8.84 -18.31 -3.72
C ASP A 139 -7.84 -19.47 -3.85
N GLY A 140 -6.74 -19.40 -3.09
CA GLY A 140 -5.67 -20.38 -3.11
C GLY A 140 -4.71 -20.31 -4.30
N ALA A 141 -5.17 -19.91 -5.49
CA ALA A 141 -4.32 -19.71 -6.66
C ALA A 141 -3.78 -18.28 -6.79
N GLY A 142 -4.46 -17.31 -6.15
CA GLY A 142 -4.10 -15.91 -6.21
C GLY A 142 -4.16 -15.33 -7.63
N ARG A 143 -4.95 -15.92 -8.54
CA ARG A 143 -5.06 -15.47 -9.94
C ARG A 143 -6.14 -14.41 -10.08
N PRO A 144 -5.82 -13.23 -10.61
CA PRO A 144 -6.84 -12.22 -10.89
C PRO A 144 -7.75 -12.70 -12.02
N CYS A 145 -9.04 -12.38 -11.90
CA CYS A 145 -10.04 -12.76 -12.91
C CYS A 145 -11.12 -11.68 -13.08
N VAL A 146 -11.79 -11.74 -14.22
CA VAL A 146 -12.99 -10.97 -14.52
C VAL A 146 -14.13 -11.94 -14.78
N LEU A 147 -15.28 -11.70 -14.14
CA LEU A 147 -16.50 -12.49 -14.32
C LEU A 147 -17.59 -11.61 -14.93
N VAL A 148 -18.12 -12.02 -16.08
CA VAL A 148 -19.16 -11.27 -16.80
C VAL A 148 -20.51 -11.94 -16.51
N VAL A 149 -21.45 -11.16 -15.97
CA VAL A 149 -22.76 -11.62 -15.54
C VAL A 149 -23.87 -10.82 -16.25
N ASP A 150 -24.88 -11.51 -16.73
CA ASP A 150 -26.16 -10.91 -17.11
C ASP A 150 -27.17 -11.18 -15.98
N GLN A 151 -27.44 -10.14 -15.18
CA GLN A 151 -28.39 -10.25 -14.07
C GLN A 151 -29.82 -10.51 -14.53
N LYS A 152 -30.23 -9.95 -15.67
CA LYS A 152 -31.57 -10.15 -16.22
C LYS A 152 -31.78 -11.59 -16.69
N ALA A 153 -30.78 -12.19 -17.31
CA ALA A 153 -30.80 -13.59 -17.71
C ALA A 153 -30.46 -14.53 -16.55
N ASN A 154 -30.07 -14.03 -15.39
CA ASN A 154 -29.58 -14.77 -14.22
C ASN A 154 -28.47 -15.76 -14.61
N LYS A 155 -27.43 -15.28 -15.28
CA LYS A 155 -26.40 -16.11 -15.89
C LYS A 155 -25.01 -15.52 -15.74
N LEU A 156 -24.04 -16.33 -15.27
CA LEU A 156 -22.63 -16.09 -15.50
C LEU A 156 -22.32 -16.39 -16.96
N ILE A 157 -21.99 -15.34 -17.74
CA ILE A 157 -21.72 -15.47 -19.19
C ILE A 157 -20.32 -16.04 -19.38
N ARG A 158 -19.32 -15.42 -18.72
CA ARG A 158 -17.91 -15.74 -18.94
C ARG A 158 -17.07 -15.51 -17.69
N LYS A 159 -16.05 -16.35 -17.48
CA LYS A 159 -14.89 -16.11 -16.62
C LYS A 159 -13.68 -15.89 -17.52
N LEU A 160 -12.94 -14.82 -17.30
CA LEU A 160 -11.68 -14.48 -17.94
C LEU A 160 -10.59 -14.53 -16.89
N ASP A 161 -9.55 -15.30 -17.08
CA ASP A 161 -8.48 -15.54 -16.11
C ASP A 161 -7.21 -14.73 -16.43
N GLY A 162 -6.41 -14.42 -15.41
CA GLY A 162 -5.14 -13.72 -15.58
C GLY A 162 -5.27 -12.22 -15.89
N ILE A 163 -6.44 -11.63 -15.64
CA ILE A 163 -6.74 -10.24 -16.03
C ILE A 163 -6.17 -9.26 -15.02
N PHE A 164 -5.30 -8.37 -15.46
CA PHE A 164 -4.73 -7.31 -14.63
C PHE A 164 -5.55 -6.02 -14.68
N TYR A 165 -5.98 -5.61 -15.89
CA TYR A 165 -6.79 -4.40 -16.10
C TYR A 165 -7.94 -4.70 -17.05
N SER A 166 -9.07 -4.05 -16.80
CA SER A 166 -10.27 -4.17 -17.62
C SER A 166 -11.07 -2.87 -17.61
N LEU A 167 -11.66 -2.54 -18.73
CA LEU A 167 -12.59 -1.41 -18.87
C LEU A 167 -13.64 -1.69 -19.95
N TRP A 168 -14.82 -1.05 -19.83
CA TRP A 168 -15.82 -1.06 -20.88
C TRP A 168 -15.33 -0.24 -22.08
N ASP A 169 -15.56 -0.74 -23.29
CA ASP A 169 -15.41 0.07 -24.50
C ASP A 169 -16.53 1.11 -24.63
N LYS A 170 -16.44 2.01 -25.56
CA LYS A 170 -17.43 3.08 -25.78
C LYS A 170 -18.85 2.58 -26.10
N THR A 171 -19.05 1.33 -26.44
CA THR A 171 -20.37 0.75 -26.66
C THR A 171 -21.00 0.23 -25.37
N GLY A 172 -20.21 -0.01 -24.30
CA GLY A 172 -20.66 -0.68 -23.09
C GLY A 172 -21.09 -2.12 -23.27
N ARG A 173 -20.71 -2.74 -24.41
CA ARG A 173 -21.04 -4.14 -24.75
C ARG A 173 -19.80 -5.00 -24.90
N ARG A 174 -18.63 -4.40 -24.90
CA ARG A 174 -17.35 -5.09 -24.99
C ARG A 174 -16.43 -4.66 -23.86
N ILE A 175 -15.62 -5.62 -23.40
CA ILE A 175 -14.64 -5.41 -22.34
C ILE A 175 -13.25 -5.47 -22.96
N LEU A 176 -12.52 -4.36 -22.92
CA LEU A 176 -11.09 -4.34 -23.17
C LEU A 176 -10.36 -4.78 -21.92
N TYR A 177 -9.42 -5.70 -22.02
CA TYR A 177 -8.65 -6.19 -20.89
C TYR A 177 -7.23 -6.55 -21.27
N SER A 178 -6.36 -6.59 -20.28
CA SER A 178 -4.97 -7.04 -20.42
C SER A 178 -4.74 -8.33 -19.64
N ASP A 179 -4.02 -9.26 -20.29
CA ASP A 179 -3.52 -10.50 -19.71
C ASP A 179 -2.11 -10.80 -20.21
N ALA A 180 -1.51 -11.90 -19.75
CA ALA A 180 -0.20 -12.33 -20.22
C ALA A 180 -0.12 -13.84 -20.31
N ASP A 181 0.51 -14.34 -21.37
CA ASP A 181 0.84 -15.73 -21.59
C ASP A 181 2.36 -15.96 -21.46
N ALA A 182 2.77 -17.05 -20.81
CA ALA A 182 4.18 -17.41 -20.76
C ALA A 182 4.70 -17.82 -22.14
N ASP A 183 5.84 -17.25 -22.55
CA ASP A 183 6.62 -17.69 -23.71
C ASP A 183 7.81 -18.54 -23.20
N PRO A 184 7.70 -19.89 -23.21
CA PRO A 184 8.75 -20.76 -22.69
C PRO A 184 10.04 -20.73 -23.51
N GLU A 185 9.97 -20.34 -24.81
CA GLU A 185 11.13 -20.28 -25.70
C GLU A 185 12.02 -19.08 -25.39
N LYS A 186 11.40 -17.97 -24.98
CA LYS A 186 12.12 -16.73 -24.64
C LYS A 186 12.34 -16.55 -23.14
N GLY A 187 11.65 -17.32 -22.29
CA GLY A 187 11.65 -17.14 -20.83
C GLY A 187 11.01 -15.82 -20.39
N LEU A 188 10.10 -15.27 -21.19
CA LEU A 188 9.39 -14.01 -21.00
C LEU A 188 7.88 -14.26 -21.01
N ASN A 189 7.11 -13.26 -20.60
CA ASN A 189 5.67 -13.23 -20.83
C ASN A 189 5.37 -12.38 -22.07
N VAL A 190 4.45 -12.85 -22.90
CA VAL A 190 3.83 -12.02 -23.94
C VAL A 190 2.60 -11.38 -23.30
N ASN A 191 2.59 -10.05 -23.25
CA ASN A 191 1.46 -9.30 -22.74
C ASN A 191 0.49 -8.98 -23.88
N HIS A 192 -0.81 -9.13 -23.61
CA HIS A 192 -1.87 -8.94 -24.59
C HIS A 192 -2.84 -7.85 -24.17
N VAL A 193 -3.39 -7.13 -25.13
CA VAL A 193 -4.66 -6.40 -24.99
C VAL A 193 -5.70 -7.14 -25.81
N ARG A 194 -6.77 -7.57 -25.17
CA ARG A 194 -7.86 -8.32 -25.80
C ARG A 194 -9.19 -7.60 -25.63
N CYS A 195 -10.12 -7.91 -26.51
CA CYS A 195 -11.49 -7.42 -26.48
C CYS A 195 -12.43 -8.61 -26.39
N TYR A 196 -13.23 -8.67 -25.33
CA TYR A 196 -14.32 -9.63 -25.18
C TYR A 196 -15.65 -8.99 -25.59
N ASP A 197 -16.31 -9.54 -26.61
CA ASP A 197 -17.63 -9.11 -27.09
C ASP A 197 -18.70 -9.91 -26.35
N CYS A 198 -19.46 -9.22 -25.48
CA CYS A 198 -20.47 -9.86 -24.61
C CYS A 198 -21.68 -10.39 -25.41
N ASP A 199 -21.99 -9.82 -26.58
CA ASP A 199 -23.12 -10.24 -27.41
C ASP A 199 -22.82 -11.49 -28.24
N LYS A 200 -21.54 -11.66 -28.64
CA LYS A 200 -21.09 -12.79 -29.46
C LYS A 200 -20.44 -13.92 -28.66
N ASP A 201 -20.07 -13.65 -27.41
CA ASP A 201 -19.21 -14.51 -26.58
C ASP A 201 -17.87 -14.85 -27.28
N GLU A 202 -17.24 -13.84 -27.89
CA GLU A 202 -16.01 -13.97 -28.65
C GLU A 202 -14.91 -13.11 -28.06
N ILE A 203 -13.67 -13.60 -28.13
CA ILE A 203 -12.47 -12.87 -27.72
C ILE A 203 -11.63 -12.59 -28.97
N GLN A 204 -11.20 -11.34 -29.11
CA GLN A 204 -10.26 -10.91 -30.15
C GLN A 204 -9.04 -10.30 -29.49
N THR A 205 -7.84 -10.71 -29.93
CA THR A 205 -6.59 -10.02 -29.58
C THR A 205 -6.46 -8.75 -30.41
N CYS A 206 -6.28 -7.64 -29.73
CA CYS A 206 -6.14 -6.31 -30.35
C CYS A 206 -4.67 -5.90 -30.46
N PHE A 207 -3.83 -6.37 -29.52
CA PHE A 207 -2.43 -5.98 -29.44
C PHE A 207 -1.62 -7.03 -28.68
N ASP A 208 -0.40 -7.32 -29.16
CA ASP A 208 0.57 -8.20 -28.52
C ASP A 208 1.87 -7.44 -28.28
N TYR A 209 2.39 -7.51 -27.04
CA TYR A 209 3.67 -6.96 -26.68
C TYR A 209 4.66 -8.09 -26.39
N HIS A 210 5.68 -8.23 -27.24
CA HIS A 210 6.61 -9.36 -27.26
C HIS A 210 7.94 -9.10 -26.54
N GLU A 211 8.10 -7.92 -25.95
CA GLU A 211 9.26 -7.57 -25.16
C GLU A 211 8.98 -7.76 -23.66
N ASN A 212 10.01 -7.62 -22.84
CA ASN A 212 9.83 -7.81 -21.40
C ASN A 212 8.98 -6.68 -20.82
N ALA A 213 7.90 -7.02 -20.16
CA ALA A 213 7.04 -6.08 -19.45
C ALA A 213 6.50 -6.70 -18.18
N VAL A 214 6.30 -5.87 -17.16
CA VAL A 214 5.68 -6.26 -15.90
C VAL A 214 4.19 -6.49 -16.07
N LEU A 215 3.52 -5.54 -16.76
CA LEU A 215 2.08 -5.60 -17.07
C LEU A 215 1.71 -4.51 -18.10
N VAL A 216 0.49 -4.63 -18.63
CA VAL A 216 -0.15 -3.58 -19.44
C VAL A 216 -1.34 -3.00 -18.69
N ARG A 217 -1.33 -1.69 -18.44
CA ARG A 217 -2.46 -0.95 -17.90
C ARG A 217 -3.28 -0.35 -19.04
N LEU A 218 -4.60 -0.39 -18.91
CA LEU A 218 -5.52 0.20 -19.87
C LEU A 218 -6.16 1.47 -19.30
N ALA A 219 -6.30 2.47 -20.12
CA ALA A 219 -7.03 3.70 -19.83
C ALA A 219 -7.83 4.15 -21.06
N SER A 220 -8.89 4.92 -20.85
CA SER A 220 -9.59 5.61 -21.92
C SER A 220 -9.89 7.05 -21.53
N SER A 221 -10.14 7.92 -22.53
CA SER A 221 -10.72 9.23 -22.29
C SER A 221 -12.11 9.11 -21.65
N ALA A 222 -12.55 10.15 -20.97
CA ALA A 222 -13.85 10.18 -20.32
C ALA A 222 -15.04 9.99 -21.28
N ASP A 223 -14.88 10.30 -22.57
CA ASP A 223 -15.86 10.04 -23.63
C ASP A 223 -15.66 8.68 -24.34
N GLY A 224 -14.57 7.97 -24.03
CA GLY A 224 -14.24 6.64 -24.61
C GLY A 224 -13.71 6.68 -26.03
N GLU A 225 -13.46 7.86 -26.62
CA GLU A 225 -12.96 7.96 -27.98
C GLU A 225 -11.47 7.63 -28.10
N THR A 226 -10.68 7.86 -27.04
CA THR A 226 -9.27 7.51 -26.97
C THR A 226 -9.08 6.30 -26.05
N VAL A 227 -8.37 5.29 -26.51
CA VAL A 227 -7.94 4.14 -25.71
C VAL A 227 -6.41 4.07 -25.70
N ILE A 228 -5.85 3.90 -24.51
CA ILE A 228 -4.41 3.86 -24.28
C ILE A 228 -4.04 2.51 -23.64
N ALA A 229 -2.95 1.91 -24.15
CA ALA A 229 -2.25 0.84 -23.47
C ALA A 229 -0.91 1.37 -22.94
N GLU A 230 -0.75 1.36 -21.63
CA GLU A 230 0.47 1.74 -20.92
C GLU A 230 1.24 0.46 -20.57
N VAL A 231 2.26 0.14 -21.33
CA VAL A 231 3.10 -1.03 -21.11
C VAL A 231 4.19 -0.67 -20.12
N MET A 232 4.18 -1.28 -18.95
CA MET A 232 5.19 -1.10 -17.91
C MET A 232 6.33 -2.09 -18.16
N GLU A 233 7.43 -1.64 -18.79
CA GLU A 233 8.63 -2.47 -18.98
C GLU A 233 9.30 -2.78 -17.64
N ASN A 234 9.25 -1.80 -16.74
CA ASN A 234 9.69 -1.90 -15.35
C ASN A 234 8.95 -0.84 -14.51
N TYR A 235 9.28 -0.68 -13.24
CA TYR A 235 8.64 0.30 -12.37
C TYR A 235 9.00 1.77 -12.66
N ALA A 236 9.98 2.02 -13.52
CA ALA A 236 10.45 3.36 -13.87
C ALA A 236 10.11 3.77 -15.31
N ASP A 237 9.91 2.80 -16.22
CA ASP A 237 9.73 3.05 -17.65
C ASP A 237 8.40 2.49 -18.14
N THR A 238 7.67 3.32 -18.90
CA THR A 238 6.44 2.93 -19.59
C THR A 238 6.54 3.20 -21.08
N VAL A 239 5.98 2.30 -21.90
CA VAL A 239 5.78 2.51 -23.34
C VAL A 239 4.28 2.74 -23.57
N ILE A 240 3.95 3.85 -24.21
CA ILE A 240 2.57 4.25 -24.45
C ILE A 240 2.16 3.89 -25.90
N PHE A 241 1.02 3.20 -25.99
CA PHE A 241 0.37 2.90 -27.25
C PHE A 241 -1.01 3.53 -27.29
N VAL A 242 -1.35 4.15 -28.42
CA VAL A 242 -2.65 4.77 -28.67
C VAL A 242 -3.41 3.93 -29.69
N GLN A 243 -4.64 3.54 -29.39
CA GLN A 243 -5.49 2.85 -30.35
C GLN A 243 -5.94 3.81 -31.44
N GLN A 244 -5.75 3.40 -32.70
CA GLN A 244 -6.16 4.14 -33.89
C GLN A 244 -7.59 3.76 -34.30
N ASP A 245 -8.21 4.53 -35.20
CA ASP A 245 -9.58 4.29 -35.70
C ASP A 245 -9.75 2.89 -36.37
N ASN A 246 -8.68 2.31 -36.89
CA ASN A 246 -8.69 0.96 -37.47
C ASN A 246 -8.56 -0.15 -36.39
N GLY A 247 -8.42 0.22 -35.12
CA GLY A 247 -8.28 -0.67 -33.97
C GLY A 247 -6.83 -1.07 -33.64
N GLU A 248 -5.83 -0.68 -34.46
CA GLU A 248 -4.42 -0.94 -34.20
C GLU A 248 -3.87 -0.06 -33.10
N PHE A 249 -2.94 -0.59 -32.31
CA PHE A 249 -2.21 0.16 -31.28
C PHE A 249 -0.85 0.62 -31.83
N VAL A 250 -0.62 1.93 -31.83
CA VAL A 250 0.60 2.57 -32.32
C VAL A 250 1.35 3.22 -31.17
N SER A 251 2.66 2.91 -31.06
CA SER A 251 3.51 3.53 -30.03
C SER A 251 3.71 5.02 -30.29
N VAL A 252 3.55 5.81 -29.22
CA VAL A 252 3.87 7.25 -29.21
C VAL A 252 5.07 7.57 -28.34
N SER A 253 5.62 6.59 -27.61
CA SER A 253 6.81 6.78 -26.75
C SER A 253 8.11 6.75 -27.56
N GLN A 254 8.19 5.95 -28.62
CA GLN A 254 9.43 5.66 -29.36
C GLN A 254 10.55 5.23 -28.38
N ASP A 255 11.71 5.91 -28.42
CA ASP A 255 12.86 5.61 -27.55
C ASP A 255 12.88 6.43 -26.24
N LEU A 256 11.80 7.15 -25.95
CA LEU A 256 11.73 7.99 -24.73
C LEU A 256 11.56 7.10 -23.50
N LYS A 257 12.48 7.23 -22.54
CA LYS A 257 12.42 6.51 -21.25
C LYS A 257 11.80 7.39 -20.16
N GLY A 258 11.12 6.75 -19.24
CA GLY A 258 10.49 7.36 -18.07
C GLY A 258 9.07 6.85 -17.84
N ALA A 259 8.53 7.18 -16.68
CA ALA A 259 7.15 6.87 -16.34
C ALA A 259 6.21 7.92 -16.95
N PHE A 260 5.27 7.45 -17.76
CA PHE A 260 4.19 8.25 -18.33
C PHE A 260 2.85 7.62 -17.97
N THR A 261 1.94 8.43 -17.48
CA THR A 261 0.58 8.02 -17.14
C THR A 261 -0.41 8.89 -17.91
N TYR A 262 -1.29 8.28 -18.68
CA TYR A 262 -2.35 9.01 -19.37
C TYR A 262 -3.35 9.59 -18.38
N VAL A 263 -3.69 10.86 -18.57
CA VAL A 263 -4.66 11.57 -17.73
C VAL A 263 -6.03 11.61 -18.42
N ASP A 264 -6.11 12.22 -19.59
CA ASP A 264 -7.31 12.30 -20.44
C ASP A 264 -6.95 12.95 -21.77
N THR A 265 -7.94 13.12 -22.66
CA THR A 265 -7.84 13.89 -23.91
C THR A 265 -8.61 15.20 -23.77
N LEU A 266 -7.97 16.33 -24.05
CA LEU A 266 -8.56 17.67 -24.08
C LEU A 266 -8.50 18.23 -25.50
N GLY A 267 -9.63 18.25 -26.20
CA GLY A 267 -9.68 18.62 -27.64
C GLY A 267 -8.90 17.60 -28.49
N ASP A 268 -7.82 18.05 -29.15
CA ASP A 268 -6.93 17.23 -29.97
C ASP A 268 -5.63 16.85 -29.25
N GLU A 269 -5.49 17.14 -27.96
CA GLU A 269 -4.28 16.87 -27.18
C GLU A 269 -4.50 15.76 -26.14
N LEU A 270 -3.61 14.80 -26.15
CA LEU A 270 -3.47 13.75 -25.11
C LEU A 270 -2.64 14.33 -23.97
N ILE A 271 -3.14 14.25 -22.76
CA ILE A 271 -2.48 14.75 -21.55
C ILE A 271 -1.84 13.59 -20.80
N PHE A 272 -0.56 13.72 -20.46
CA PHE A 272 0.19 12.74 -19.68
C PHE A 272 0.83 13.38 -18.46
N LEU A 273 0.78 12.68 -17.35
CA LEU A 273 1.60 12.92 -16.17
C LEU A 273 2.94 12.20 -16.34
N THR A 274 4.04 12.89 -16.06
CA THR A 274 5.38 12.29 -16.11
C THR A 274 6.31 12.90 -15.07
N GLN A 275 7.25 12.07 -14.58
CA GLN A 275 8.38 12.50 -13.78
C GLN A 275 9.69 12.51 -14.59
N SER A 276 9.64 12.20 -15.87
CA SER A 276 10.81 12.30 -16.77
C SER A 276 11.28 13.74 -16.84
N GLU A 277 12.55 14.00 -16.46
CA GLU A 277 13.16 15.33 -16.37
C GLU A 277 12.41 16.33 -15.46
N ALA A 278 11.50 15.82 -14.60
CA ALA A 278 10.69 16.60 -13.67
C ALA A 278 10.43 15.78 -12.40
N PRO A 279 11.38 15.65 -11.48
CA PRO A 279 11.29 14.79 -10.31
C PRO A 279 10.03 14.96 -9.46
N MET A 280 9.48 16.18 -9.41
CA MET A 280 8.24 16.48 -8.69
C MET A 280 6.97 16.26 -9.55
N GLY A 281 7.13 15.85 -10.81
CA GLY A 281 6.03 15.63 -11.76
C GLY A 281 5.60 16.87 -12.52
N ARG A 282 5.23 16.67 -13.79
CA ARG A 282 4.65 17.68 -14.68
C ARG A 282 3.59 17.05 -15.57
N LEU A 283 2.71 17.87 -16.15
CA LEU A 283 1.85 17.44 -17.23
C LEU A 283 2.42 17.89 -18.57
N ILE A 284 2.36 16.99 -19.55
CA ILE A 284 2.66 17.30 -20.96
C ILE A 284 1.41 17.08 -21.79
N ALA A 285 1.27 17.86 -22.85
CA ALA A 285 0.23 17.72 -23.87
C ALA A 285 0.85 17.32 -25.20
N VAL A 286 0.30 16.30 -25.82
CA VAL A 286 0.78 15.72 -27.08
C VAL A 286 -0.38 15.68 -28.05
N LYS A 287 -0.24 16.28 -29.24
CA LYS A 287 -1.31 16.22 -30.25
C LYS A 287 -1.45 14.81 -30.80
N GLN A 288 -2.67 14.44 -31.15
CA GLN A 288 -2.90 13.19 -31.85
C GLN A 288 -2.01 13.06 -33.07
N GLY A 289 -1.33 11.90 -33.22
CA GLY A 289 -0.38 11.63 -34.27
C GLY A 289 1.06 12.10 -34.03
N GLN A 290 1.31 12.82 -32.93
CA GLN A 290 2.67 13.17 -32.47
C GLN A 290 3.19 12.14 -31.46
N THR A 291 4.49 12.20 -31.19
CA THR A 291 5.17 11.39 -30.17
C THR A 291 5.28 12.14 -28.84
N LEU A 292 5.51 11.43 -27.73
CA LEU A 292 5.72 12.02 -26.42
C LEU A 292 6.88 13.03 -26.39
N ALA A 293 7.92 12.79 -27.21
CA ALA A 293 9.07 13.70 -27.32
C ALA A 293 8.72 15.08 -27.94
N GLU A 294 7.64 15.15 -28.72
CA GLU A 294 7.13 16.39 -29.34
C GLU A 294 6.15 17.12 -28.42
N GLY A 295 5.84 16.54 -27.24
CA GLY A 295 4.90 17.10 -26.27
C GLY A 295 5.35 18.43 -25.70
N ARG A 296 4.40 19.38 -25.60
CA ARG A 296 4.63 20.63 -24.89
C ARG A 296 4.36 20.48 -23.39
N THR A 297 5.01 21.27 -22.55
CA THR A 297 4.62 21.39 -21.16
C THR A 297 3.20 21.96 -21.06
N PHE A 298 2.32 21.23 -20.40
CA PHE A 298 0.93 21.65 -20.14
C PHE A 298 0.81 22.28 -18.75
N VAL A 299 1.31 21.59 -17.71
CA VAL A 299 1.51 22.13 -16.36
C VAL A 299 2.97 21.89 -15.97
N ALA A 300 3.68 22.96 -15.65
CA ALA A 300 5.10 22.89 -15.29
C ALA A 300 5.29 22.24 -13.90
N GLU A 301 6.42 21.56 -13.71
CA GLU A 301 6.90 21.14 -12.41
C GLU A 301 6.94 22.32 -11.43
N CYS A 302 6.62 22.07 -10.17
CA CYS A 302 6.73 23.02 -9.08
C CYS A 302 7.37 22.40 -7.83
N ALA A 303 7.41 23.12 -6.71
CA ALA A 303 8.00 22.61 -5.46
C ALA A 303 7.17 21.50 -4.78
N MET A 304 5.89 21.34 -5.18
CA MET A 304 5.00 20.29 -4.70
C MET A 304 5.05 19.09 -5.65
N LYS A 305 4.97 17.88 -5.10
CA LYS A 305 4.91 16.69 -5.94
C LYS A 305 3.52 16.52 -6.56
N LEU A 306 3.43 16.43 -7.88
CA LEU A 306 2.21 16.06 -8.59
C LEU A 306 2.03 14.53 -8.54
N GLU A 307 1.05 14.09 -7.76
CA GLU A 307 0.74 12.66 -7.57
C GLU A 307 -0.15 12.13 -8.69
N ASP A 308 -1.19 12.91 -9.03
CA ASP A 308 -2.21 12.50 -9.96
C ASP A 308 -2.90 13.70 -10.62
N ALA A 309 -3.60 13.43 -11.72
CA ALA A 309 -4.45 14.39 -12.41
C ALA A 309 -5.64 13.66 -13.01
N ILE A 310 -6.80 14.31 -13.05
CA ILE A 310 -8.04 13.76 -13.62
C ILE A 310 -8.84 14.86 -14.33
N ARG A 311 -9.49 14.52 -15.43
CA ARG A 311 -10.40 15.44 -16.11
C ARG A 311 -11.67 15.68 -15.29
N HIS A 312 -12.13 16.92 -15.28
CA HIS A 312 -13.38 17.38 -14.66
C HIS A 312 -14.05 18.42 -15.57
N GLY A 313 -14.96 17.98 -16.42
CA GLY A 313 -15.50 18.81 -17.50
C GLY A 313 -14.40 19.26 -18.47
N ASP A 314 -14.27 20.58 -18.67
CA ASP A 314 -13.21 21.21 -19.49
C ASP A 314 -11.95 21.57 -18.67
N GLN A 315 -11.84 21.11 -17.43
CA GLN A 315 -10.76 21.39 -16.51
C GLN A 315 -10.00 20.10 -16.13
N LEU A 316 -8.85 20.26 -15.47
CA LEU A 316 -8.18 19.17 -14.77
C LEU A 316 -8.13 19.48 -13.27
N VAL A 317 -8.35 18.44 -12.49
CA VAL A 317 -8.10 18.41 -11.03
C VAL A 317 -6.76 17.74 -10.81
N LEU A 318 -5.84 18.46 -10.19
CA LEU A 318 -4.48 18.05 -9.93
C LEU A 318 -4.33 17.72 -8.45
N PHE A 319 -3.78 16.56 -8.15
CA PHE A 319 -3.52 16.09 -6.80
C PHE A 319 -2.04 16.31 -6.48
N TYR A 320 -1.74 17.29 -5.66
CA TYR A 320 -0.38 17.58 -5.21
C TYR A 320 -0.15 17.08 -3.79
N LEU A 321 1.11 16.76 -3.49
CA LEU A 321 1.61 16.67 -2.12
C LEU A 321 2.42 17.92 -1.80
N ASP A 322 1.97 18.67 -0.82
CA ASP A 322 2.71 19.75 -0.18
C ASP A 322 3.16 19.29 1.20
N ASN A 323 4.47 19.04 1.35
CA ASN A 323 5.04 18.51 2.60
C ASN A 323 4.28 17.28 3.15
N ALA A 324 4.07 16.28 2.29
CA ALA A 324 3.39 15.01 2.62
C ALA A 324 1.90 15.16 3.03
N ALA A 325 1.25 16.24 2.68
CA ALA A 325 -0.19 16.42 2.80
C ALA A 325 -0.78 16.79 1.44
N SER A 326 -2.03 16.40 1.19
CA SER A 326 -2.69 16.66 -0.10
C SER A 326 -3.08 18.12 -0.26
N LEU A 327 -2.84 18.64 -1.47
CA LEU A 327 -3.37 19.89 -1.99
C LEU A 327 -4.03 19.60 -3.33
N ILE A 328 -5.29 20.01 -3.49
CA ILE A 328 -6.05 19.77 -4.71
C ILE A 328 -6.19 21.08 -5.48
N ARG A 329 -5.71 21.09 -6.72
CA ARG A 329 -5.69 22.28 -7.58
C ARG A 329 -6.51 22.06 -8.84
N ILE A 330 -7.28 23.07 -9.24
CA ILE A 330 -8.00 23.09 -10.51
C ILE A 330 -7.22 23.97 -11.50
N VAL A 331 -7.03 23.44 -12.72
CA VAL A 331 -6.50 24.17 -13.87
C VAL A 331 -7.48 24.10 -15.03
N ASP A 332 -7.50 25.11 -15.86
CA ASP A 332 -8.34 25.14 -17.06
C ASP A 332 -7.74 24.27 -18.20
N LYS A 333 -8.47 24.21 -19.32
CA LYS A 333 -8.04 23.45 -20.52
C LYS A 333 -6.75 23.97 -21.16
N SER A 334 -6.18 25.08 -20.73
CA SER A 334 -4.87 25.57 -21.16
C SER A 334 -3.75 25.20 -20.19
N GLY A 335 -4.09 24.63 -19.03
CA GLY A 335 -3.19 24.37 -17.90
C GLY A 335 -3.00 25.56 -16.96
N ALA A 336 -3.77 26.65 -17.14
CA ALA A 336 -3.68 27.82 -16.29
C ALA A 336 -4.40 27.57 -14.94
N PHE A 337 -3.80 28.06 -13.86
CA PHE A 337 -4.37 27.99 -12.50
C PHE A 337 -5.75 28.64 -12.42
N CYS A 338 -6.70 27.93 -11.84
CA CYS A 338 -8.04 28.45 -11.50
C CYS A 338 -8.20 28.66 -10.00
N SER A 339 -8.09 27.58 -9.21
CA SER A 339 -8.30 27.61 -7.76
C SER A 339 -7.62 26.42 -7.07
N ASP A 340 -7.38 26.55 -5.77
CA ASP A 340 -7.12 25.43 -4.88
C ASP A 340 -8.39 25.11 -4.08
N LEU A 341 -8.74 23.81 -3.96
CA LEU A 341 -9.94 23.39 -3.23
C LEU A 341 -9.70 23.40 -1.73
N PRO A 342 -10.64 23.94 -0.93
CA PRO A 342 -10.54 23.94 0.53
C PRO A 342 -10.81 22.53 1.07
N LEU A 343 -9.76 21.80 1.47
CA LEU A 343 -9.88 20.51 2.14
C LEU A 343 -10.29 20.69 3.61
N PRO A 344 -10.96 19.67 4.23
CA PRO A 344 -11.42 19.73 5.62
C PRO A 344 -10.31 19.96 6.66
N SER A 345 -9.06 19.60 6.34
CA SER A 345 -7.88 19.84 7.18
C SER A 345 -6.66 20.10 6.30
N PRO A 346 -5.73 20.97 6.72
CA PRO A 346 -4.46 21.19 6.01
C PRO A 346 -3.52 19.97 6.07
N TRP A 347 -3.73 19.07 7.05
CA TRP A 347 -2.95 17.85 7.24
C TRP A 347 -3.81 16.63 6.94
N GLY A 348 -4.06 16.37 5.67
CA GLY A 348 -4.88 15.25 5.24
C GLY A 348 -4.37 14.60 3.96
N ALA A 349 -4.89 13.42 3.69
CA ALA A 349 -4.78 12.71 2.43
C ALA A 349 -6.09 12.86 1.66
N CYS A 350 -6.01 13.22 0.39
CA CYS A 350 -7.16 13.31 -0.50
C CYS A 350 -6.86 12.56 -1.80
N THR A 351 -7.66 11.56 -2.11
CA THR A 351 -7.48 10.68 -3.27
C THR A 351 -8.80 10.49 -4.03
N LEU A 352 -8.74 9.90 -5.21
CA LEU A 352 -9.95 9.50 -5.94
C LEU A 352 -10.56 8.24 -5.32
N ALA A 353 -11.84 8.30 -4.98
CA ALA A 353 -12.62 7.16 -4.48
C ALA A 353 -13.29 6.36 -5.60
N MET A 354 -13.26 6.87 -6.84
CA MET A 354 -13.95 6.29 -7.99
C MET A 354 -13.16 5.13 -8.59
N GLN A 355 -13.88 4.06 -8.92
CA GLN A 355 -13.37 2.96 -9.75
C GLN A 355 -13.20 3.45 -11.19
N ASN A 356 -12.14 3.01 -11.86
CA ASN A 356 -11.89 3.31 -13.29
C ASN A 356 -12.03 4.81 -13.62
N ALA A 357 -11.47 5.68 -12.80
CA ALA A 357 -11.56 7.14 -12.98
C ALA A 357 -11.00 7.61 -14.35
N ARG A 358 -10.06 6.84 -14.93
CA ARG A 358 -9.53 7.00 -16.29
C ARG A 358 -10.22 6.06 -17.28
N ALA A 359 -11.54 6.06 -17.29
CA ALA A 359 -12.41 5.35 -18.19
C ALA A 359 -13.66 6.19 -18.47
N ILE A 360 -14.59 5.68 -19.26
CA ILE A 360 -15.82 6.35 -19.60
C ILE A 360 -16.62 6.73 -18.36
N ARG A 361 -17.02 8.00 -18.25
CA ARG A 361 -17.82 8.52 -17.14
C ARG A 361 -19.08 9.20 -17.68
N LYS A 362 -20.21 8.88 -17.05
CA LYS A 362 -21.51 9.50 -17.39
C LYS A 362 -21.69 10.90 -16.80
N THR A 363 -21.00 11.18 -15.71
CA THR A 363 -21.12 12.45 -14.98
C THR A 363 -19.77 13.14 -14.91
N GLU A 364 -19.83 14.47 -14.80
CA GLU A 364 -18.63 15.29 -14.58
C GLU A 364 -18.23 15.36 -13.10
N SER A 365 -19.09 14.89 -12.18
CA SER A 365 -18.77 14.87 -10.74
C SER A 365 -17.63 13.93 -10.43
N LEU A 366 -16.78 14.31 -9.48
CA LEU A 366 -15.75 13.45 -8.93
C LEU A 366 -16.08 13.14 -7.46
N ILE A 367 -15.87 11.88 -7.07
CA ILE A 367 -15.94 11.47 -5.67
C ILE A 367 -14.51 11.30 -5.18
N LEU A 368 -14.16 12.08 -4.16
CA LEU A 368 -12.85 12.06 -3.52
C LEU A 368 -13.00 11.40 -2.14
N GLU A 369 -11.98 10.68 -1.72
CA GLU A 369 -11.83 10.23 -0.35
C GLU A 369 -10.86 11.17 0.37
N PHE A 370 -11.24 11.62 1.55
CA PHE A 370 -10.41 12.44 2.41
C PHE A 370 -10.32 11.83 3.80
N GLU A 371 -9.12 11.77 4.35
CA GLU A 371 -8.88 11.45 5.75
C GLU A 371 -7.72 12.30 6.32
N SER A 372 -7.59 12.31 7.63
CA SER A 372 -6.45 12.89 8.31
C SER A 372 -6.22 12.18 9.63
N PHE A 373 -5.18 12.53 10.38
CA PHE A 373 -4.97 12.00 11.74
C PHE A 373 -6.14 12.22 12.69
N VAL A 374 -7.02 13.17 12.37
CA VAL A 374 -8.13 13.59 13.24
C VAL A 374 -9.51 13.56 12.57
N HIS A 375 -9.56 13.22 11.31
CA HIS A 375 -10.80 13.02 10.57
C HIS A 375 -10.81 11.60 10.00
N SER A 376 -11.80 10.81 10.41
CA SER A 376 -12.02 9.49 9.82
C SER A 376 -12.28 9.61 8.31
N PRO A 377 -12.03 8.55 7.53
CA PRO A 377 -12.29 8.55 6.11
C PRO A 377 -13.69 9.09 5.80
N MET A 378 -13.77 10.08 4.92
CA MET A 378 -14.99 10.68 4.44
C MET A 378 -14.98 10.80 2.92
N LEU A 379 -16.15 10.85 2.32
CA LEU A 379 -16.29 11.05 0.88
C LEU A 379 -16.75 12.47 0.62
N LEU A 380 -16.07 13.09 -0.33
CA LEU A 380 -16.34 14.44 -0.80
C LEU A 380 -16.78 14.37 -2.26
N LYS A 381 -17.82 15.11 -2.62
CA LYS A 381 -18.26 15.26 -4.01
C LYS A 381 -17.82 16.60 -4.56
N LEU A 382 -17.07 16.57 -5.64
CA LEU A 382 -16.70 17.75 -6.40
C LEU A 382 -17.65 17.92 -7.58
N THR A 383 -18.32 19.09 -7.66
CA THR A 383 -19.18 19.47 -8.78
C THR A 383 -18.83 20.91 -9.18
N GLY A 384 -18.30 21.08 -10.39
CA GLY A 384 -17.67 22.36 -10.78
C GLY A 384 -16.47 22.65 -9.88
N ASP A 385 -16.50 23.75 -9.13
CA ASP A 385 -15.48 24.15 -8.14
C ASP A 385 -15.97 23.99 -6.68
N GLN A 386 -17.13 23.37 -6.48
CA GLN A 386 -17.75 23.18 -5.17
C GLN A 386 -17.46 21.79 -4.63
N LEU A 387 -16.90 21.74 -3.43
CA LEU A 387 -16.59 20.52 -2.70
C LEU A 387 -17.59 20.36 -1.54
N GLU A 388 -18.36 19.28 -1.57
CA GLU A 388 -19.38 18.96 -0.57
C GLU A 388 -19.05 17.64 0.15
N VAL A 389 -19.35 17.57 1.46
CA VAL A 389 -19.27 16.30 2.20
C VAL A 389 -20.44 15.43 1.79
N LEU A 390 -20.16 14.33 1.08
CA LEU A 390 -21.14 13.35 0.65
C LEU A 390 -21.43 12.31 1.74
N TYR A 391 -20.37 11.87 2.44
CA TYR A 391 -20.47 10.86 3.49
C TYR A 391 -19.37 11.08 4.54
N GLN A 392 -19.76 11.15 5.81
CA GLN A 392 -18.87 11.26 6.96
C GLN A 392 -19.38 10.35 8.07
N PRO A 393 -18.82 9.14 8.23
CA PRO A 393 -19.36 8.15 9.14
C PRO A 393 -19.14 8.47 10.61
N ASN A 394 -18.06 9.17 10.94
CA ASN A 394 -17.67 9.47 12.33
C ASN A 394 -17.25 10.94 12.49
N PRO A 395 -18.21 11.87 12.64
CA PRO A 395 -17.92 13.29 12.79
C PRO A 395 -17.42 13.61 14.22
N GLN A 396 -16.31 13.01 14.67
CA GLN A 396 -15.74 13.33 15.97
C GLN A 396 -15.06 14.70 15.95
N SER A 397 -15.19 15.44 17.07
CA SER A 397 -14.40 16.65 17.29
C SER A 397 -13.02 16.27 17.81
N ALA A 398 -11.99 16.68 17.09
CA ALA A 398 -10.60 16.53 17.51
C ALA A 398 -10.00 17.84 18.04
N ASP A 399 -10.84 18.75 18.56
CA ASP A 399 -10.42 20.07 19.06
C ASP A 399 -9.38 19.98 20.18
N ALA A 400 -9.32 18.88 20.91
CA ALA A 400 -8.33 18.60 21.96
C ALA A 400 -6.98 18.11 21.44
N ILE A 401 -6.86 17.83 20.12
CA ILE A 401 -5.66 17.27 19.50
C ILE A 401 -4.92 18.34 18.71
N GLU A 402 -3.62 18.29 18.77
CA GLU A 402 -2.71 19.12 17.99
C GLU A 402 -1.93 18.23 17.01
N VAL A 403 -1.90 18.62 15.75
CA VAL A 403 -1.05 18.02 14.71
C VAL A 403 0.02 19.04 14.35
N ARG A 404 1.28 18.66 14.48
CA ARG A 404 2.44 19.48 14.08
C ARG A 404 3.26 18.72 13.05
N GLN A 405 3.75 19.44 12.05
CA GLN A 405 4.83 18.94 11.22
C GLN A 405 6.17 19.46 11.75
N ILE A 406 7.13 18.57 11.87
CA ILE A 406 8.52 18.87 12.26
C ILE A 406 9.47 18.40 11.16
N PHE A 407 10.67 18.97 11.12
CA PHE A 407 11.73 18.60 10.18
C PHE A 407 13.00 18.31 10.93
N THR A 408 13.41 17.04 10.99
CA THR A 408 14.65 16.61 11.63
C THR A 408 15.79 16.66 10.60
N GLU A 409 16.93 17.21 10.98
CA GLU A 409 18.13 17.18 10.13
C GLU A 409 18.81 15.82 10.26
N ALA A 410 18.95 15.10 9.15
CA ALA A 410 19.71 13.86 9.06
C ALA A 410 21.23 14.16 9.05
N ALA A 411 22.05 13.13 9.25
CA ALA A 411 23.50 13.27 9.32
C ALA A 411 24.14 13.83 8.05
N ASP A 412 23.50 13.67 6.90
CA ASP A 412 23.92 14.21 5.60
C ASP A 412 23.32 15.59 5.28
N GLY A 413 22.57 16.19 6.24
CA GLY A 413 21.97 17.52 6.12
C GLY A 413 20.58 17.52 5.48
N GLU A 414 20.03 16.36 5.09
CA GLU A 414 18.66 16.27 4.56
C GLU A 414 17.64 16.55 5.68
N ARG A 415 16.54 17.21 5.31
CA ARG A 415 15.47 17.57 6.24
C ARG A 415 14.34 16.56 6.19
N ILE A 416 14.27 15.70 7.20
CA ILE A 416 13.30 14.59 7.28
C ILE A 416 12.00 15.08 7.95
N PRO A 417 10.88 15.11 7.23
CA PRO A 417 9.59 15.53 7.78
C PRO A 417 8.98 14.45 8.64
N ALA A 418 8.26 14.85 9.67
CA ALA A 418 7.41 13.97 10.47
C ALA A 418 6.22 14.74 11.00
N PHE A 419 5.08 14.08 11.06
CA PHE A 419 3.90 14.56 11.77
C PHE A 419 3.95 14.06 13.21
N VAL A 420 3.70 14.96 14.14
CA VAL A 420 3.57 14.66 15.57
C VAL A 420 2.14 15.01 15.98
N VAL A 421 1.39 14.00 16.39
CA VAL A 421 0.00 14.12 16.84
C VAL A 421 -0.04 13.92 18.35
N MET A 422 -0.56 14.90 19.08
CA MET A 422 -0.52 14.92 20.55
C MET A 422 -1.70 15.69 21.14
N PRO A 423 -2.02 15.50 22.44
CA PRO A 423 -2.97 16.36 23.14
C PRO A 423 -2.52 17.82 23.14
N LYS A 424 -3.43 18.77 22.93
CA LYS A 424 -3.13 20.19 23.07
C LYS A 424 -2.62 20.51 24.46
N GLY A 425 -1.50 21.23 24.53
CA GLY A 425 -0.91 21.64 25.80
C GLY A 425 -0.18 20.53 26.56
N LEU A 426 0.12 19.41 25.90
CA LEU A 426 0.91 18.33 26.48
C LEU A 426 2.25 18.86 27.01
N GLN A 427 2.62 18.47 28.23
CA GLN A 427 3.85 18.87 28.85
C GLN A 427 4.98 17.87 28.57
N LYS A 428 6.20 18.37 28.39
CA LYS A 428 7.42 17.57 28.20
C LYS A 428 7.85 16.95 29.52
N THR A 429 7.49 15.71 29.77
CA THR A 429 7.82 14.97 31.00
C THR A 429 8.94 13.96 30.81
N GLY A 430 9.32 13.68 29.55
CA GLY A 430 10.22 12.59 29.19
C GLY A 430 9.61 11.20 29.38
N LYS A 431 8.31 11.08 29.63
CA LYS A 431 7.64 9.82 29.98
C LYS A 431 6.35 9.56 29.21
N THR A 432 6.05 10.36 28.21
CA THR A 432 4.81 10.19 27.45
C THR A 432 4.94 8.96 26.52
N PRO A 433 4.01 7.99 26.61
CA PRO A 433 3.98 6.86 25.69
C PRO A 433 3.86 7.35 24.24
N THR A 434 4.73 6.87 23.41
CA THR A 434 4.85 7.34 22.02
C THR A 434 4.90 6.15 21.08
N LEU A 435 4.03 6.15 20.06
CA LEU A 435 4.08 5.21 18.97
C LEU A 435 4.63 5.92 17.71
N MET A 436 5.68 5.36 17.12
CA MET A 436 6.28 5.89 15.90
C MET A 436 6.08 4.92 14.74
N TYR A 437 5.80 5.46 13.58
CA TYR A 437 5.56 4.75 12.33
C TYR A 437 6.32 5.38 11.18
N GLY A 438 6.75 4.54 10.23
CA GLY A 438 7.34 4.93 8.95
C GLY A 438 7.43 3.74 8.02
N TYR A 439 7.65 3.99 6.71
CA TYR A 439 7.73 2.93 5.71
C TYR A 439 9.05 2.96 4.92
N GLY A 440 9.36 4.07 4.25
CA GLY A 440 10.65 4.35 3.63
C GLY A 440 11.04 3.39 2.50
N GLY A 441 10.19 3.22 1.49
CA GLY A 441 10.51 2.40 0.33
C GLY A 441 9.42 2.35 -0.73
N TYR A 442 9.76 1.75 -1.87
CA TYR A 442 8.86 1.48 -3.00
C TYR A 442 8.20 2.72 -3.59
N ASN A 443 8.83 3.89 -3.46
CA ASN A 443 8.24 5.15 -3.95
C ASN A 443 6.81 5.36 -3.40
N ASN A 444 6.55 4.90 -2.16
CA ASN A 444 5.24 4.96 -1.52
C ASN A 444 5.21 6.09 -0.49
N ALA A 445 4.41 7.13 -0.76
CA ALA A 445 4.22 8.24 0.19
C ALA A 445 3.40 7.79 1.40
N ILE A 446 3.85 8.16 2.58
CA ILE A 446 3.09 7.98 3.83
C ILE A 446 2.34 9.27 4.12
N LEU A 447 1.04 9.24 3.89
CA LEU A 447 0.15 10.37 4.06
C LEU A 447 -0.54 10.34 5.44
N PRO A 448 -1.09 11.48 5.90
CA PRO A 448 -1.90 11.50 7.11
C PRO A 448 -3.09 10.55 7.01
N SER A 449 -3.22 9.65 7.95
CA SER A 449 -4.26 8.62 8.01
C SER A 449 -4.90 8.59 9.39
N TYR A 450 -6.20 8.30 9.46
CA TYR A 450 -6.96 8.24 10.71
C TYR A 450 -6.52 7.06 11.59
N ASN A 451 -6.28 5.92 10.95
CA ASN A 451 -5.77 4.72 11.62
C ASN A 451 -4.31 4.46 11.26
N ASN A 452 -3.52 3.96 12.21
CA ASN A 452 -2.24 3.36 11.85
C ASN A 452 -2.46 2.09 11.02
N PRO A 453 -1.91 1.99 9.81
CA PRO A 453 -2.24 0.91 8.87
C PRO A 453 -1.72 -0.47 9.29
N PHE A 454 -0.79 -0.56 10.24
CA PHE A 454 -0.16 -1.83 10.63
C PHE A 454 -0.64 -2.40 11.97
N VAL A 455 -1.03 -1.56 12.91
CA VAL A 455 -1.59 -2.01 14.20
C VAL A 455 -3.08 -1.67 14.33
N ASP A 456 -3.69 -1.16 13.26
CA ASP A 456 -5.11 -0.77 13.18
C ASP A 456 -5.56 0.06 14.39
N LEU A 457 -4.70 1.01 14.76
CA LEU A 457 -4.88 1.85 15.91
C LEU A 457 -5.54 3.16 15.50
N ASP A 458 -6.71 3.46 16.05
CA ASP A 458 -7.34 4.78 15.97
C ASP A 458 -6.43 5.80 16.66
N ILE A 459 -5.90 6.75 15.86
CA ILE A 459 -4.93 7.73 16.34
C ILE A 459 -5.57 8.73 17.29
N VAL A 460 -6.85 9.06 17.08
CA VAL A 460 -7.61 9.95 17.99
C VAL A 460 -7.79 9.28 19.35
N ASP A 461 -8.17 7.98 19.37
CA ASP A 461 -8.29 7.21 20.61
C ASP A 461 -6.95 7.11 21.35
N TRP A 462 -5.87 6.78 20.62
CA TRP A 462 -4.52 6.73 21.19
C TRP A 462 -4.09 8.04 21.84
N VAL A 463 -4.26 9.16 21.14
CA VAL A 463 -3.83 10.48 21.59
C VAL A 463 -4.72 11.00 22.73
N SER A 464 -6.03 10.70 22.70
CA SER A 464 -6.97 11.08 23.76
C SER A 464 -6.64 10.48 25.13
N GLN A 465 -5.86 9.39 25.15
CA GLN A 465 -5.31 8.79 26.36
C GLN A 465 -4.04 9.50 26.89
N GLY A 466 -3.69 10.67 26.33
CA GLY A 466 -2.52 11.44 26.76
C GLY A 466 -1.20 11.01 26.12
N ARG A 467 -1.24 10.31 24.98
CA ARG A 467 -0.11 9.70 24.30
C ARG A 467 0.29 10.48 23.04
N ILE A 468 1.44 10.17 22.46
CA ILE A 468 1.94 10.78 21.21
C ILE A 468 1.93 9.74 20.10
N TYR A 469 1.51 10.15 18.90
CA TYR A 469 1.71 9.41 17.65
C TYR A 469 2.64 10.20 16.74
N VAL A 470 3.60 9.51 16.09
CA VAL A 470 4.53 10.12 15.16
C VAL A 470 4.52 9.33 13.85
N SER A 471 4.23 10.02 12.74
CA SER A 471 4.34 9.48 11.39
C SER A 471 5.51 10.13 10.69
N ILE A 472 6.50 9.34 10.26
CA ILE A 472 7.77 9.84 9.70
C ILE A 472 7.79 9.60 8.20
N ASN A 473 7.98 10.67 7.43
CA ASN A 473 8.08 10.64 5.98
C ASN A 473 9.54 10.40 5.58
N LEU A 474 9.92 9.13 5.49
CA LEU A 474 11.29 8.70 5.28
C LEU A 474 11.69 8.77 3.81
N ARG A 475 12.98 9.01 3.54
CA ARG A 475 13.53 8.73 2.21
C ARG A 475 13.25 7.29 1.81
N GLY A 476 13.05 7.06 0.50
CA GLY A 476 12.54 5.80 -0.06
C GLY A 476 11.05 5.87 -0.38
N GLY A 477 10.29 6.79 0.25
CA GLY A 477 8.95 7.18 -0.15
C GLY A 477 8.93 8.12 -1.36
N SER A 478 7.76 8.69 -1.68
CA SER A 478 7.58 9.57 -2.84
C SER A 478 7.19 11.00 -2.49
N GLU A 479 7.16 11.35 -1.23
CA GLU A 479 6.62 12.63 -0.72
C GLU A 479 7.26 13.87 -1.37
N TYR A 480 8.52 13.73 -1.80
CA TYR A 480 9.31 14.78 -2.47
C TYR A 480 9.85 14.31 -3.83
N GLY A 481 9.07 13.50 -4.56
CA GLY A 481 9.36 13.04 -5.90
C GLY A 481 10.44 11.97 -6.00
N THR A 482 10.97 11.74 -7.21
CA THR A 482 11.90 10.64 -7.49
C THR A 482 13.19 10.72 -6.68
N ARG A 483 13.69 11.92 -6.41
CA ARG A 483 14.89 12.10 -5.57
C ARG A 483 14.72 11.58 -4.14
N TRP A 484 13.48 11.65 -3.61
CA TRP A 484 13.17 11.17 -2.28
C TRP A 484 13.24 9.65 -2.22
N HIS A 485 12.70 8.99 -3.25
CA HIS A 485 12.80 7.54 -3.41
C HIS A 485 14.24 7.08 -3.61
N GLU A 486 14.96 7.68 -4.55
CA GLU A 486 16.37 7.38 -4.82
C GLU A 486 17.26 7.59 -3.59
N GLY A 487 16.93 8.59 -2.77
CA GLY A 487 17.61 8.87 -1.50
C GLY A 487 17.44 7.80 -0.43
N GLY A 488 16.54 6.82 -0.59
CA GLY A 488 16.27 5.74 0.36
C GLY A 488 16.15 4.35 -0.28
N SER A 489 16.66 4.15 -1.50
CA SER A 489 16.65 2.87 -2.21
C SER A 489 18.07 2.46 -2.64
N LEU A 490 18.24 1.20 -3.05
CA LEU A 490 19.50 0.65 -3.57
C LEU A 490 20.71 0.97 -2.65
N ALA A 491 21.71 1.68 -3.20
CA ALA A 491 22.92 2.09 -2.47
C ALA A 491 22.61 3.04 -1.31
N ASN A 492 21.48 3.73 -1.34
CA ASN A 492 21.04 4.68 -0.32
C ASN A 492 20.05 4.10 0.70
N LYS A 493 19.74 2.79 0.63
CA LYS A 493 18.72 2.15 1.47
C LYS A 493 18.88 2.41 2.97
N LYS A 494 20.09 2.53 3.45
CA LYS A 494 20.36 2.81 4.89
C LYS A 494 19.85 4.17 5.35
N ASN A 495 19.65 5.11 4.43
CA ASN A 495 19.18 6.44 4.81
C ASN A 495 17.81 6.39 5.46
N CYS A 496 16.90 5.52 4.99
CA CYS A 496 15.58 5.40 5.62
C CYS A 496 15.66 4.95 7.09
N PHE A 497 16.64 4.14 7.46
CA PHE A 497 16.85 3.69 8.84
C PHE A 497 17.44 4.82 9.69
N THR A 498 18.47 5.51 9.18
CA THR A 498 19.12 6.63 9.90
C THR A 498 18.20 7.84 10.04
N ASP A 499 17.31 8.09 9.07
CA ASP A 499 16.30 9.15 9.14
C ASP A 499 15.31 8.90 10.28
N PHE A 500 14.86 7.65 10.42
CA PHE A 500 13.97 7.24 11.52
C PHE A 500 14.67 7.39 12.88
N ILE A 501 15.91 6.90 13.00
CA ILE A 501 16.72 7.03 14.22
C ILE A 501 16.90 8.50 14.61
N ALA A 502 17.28 9.35 13.67
CA ALA A 502 17.48 10.78 13.92
C ALA A 502 16.19 11.45 14.45
N THR A 503 15.04 11.11 13.84
CA THR A 503 13.75 11.66 14.28
C THR A 503 13.37 11.17 15.68
N ALA A 504 13.59 9.89 15.99
CA ALA A 504 13.32 9.33 17.31
C ALA A 504 14.23 9.96 18.38
N GLU A 505 15.54 10.06 18.11
CA GLU A 505 16.50 10.72 19.01
C GLU A 505 16.09 12.17 19.30
N ARG A 506 15.68 12.92 18.28
CA ARG A 506 15.21 14.29 18.45
C ARG A 506 14.00 14.36 19.39
N ILE A 507 12.96 13.54 19.17
CA ILE A 507 11.75 13.53 19.99
C ILE A 507 12.08 13.21 21.46
N GLN A 508 13.00 12.25 21.69
CA GLN A 508 13.47 11.87 23.02
C GLN A 508 14.33 12.98 23.65
N GLN A 509 15.28 13.57 22.94
CA GLN A 509 16.14 14.65 23.41
C GLN A 509 15.35 15.92 23.72
N GLU A 510 14.27 16.19 22.98
CA GLU A 510 13.35 17.30 23.29
C GLU A 510 12.53 17.06 24.57
N GLY A 511 12.59 15.87 25.17
CA GLY A 511 11.95 15.53 26.43
C GLY A 511 10.46 15.20 26.30
N TRP A 512 9.98 14.79 25.12
CA TRP A 512 8.59 14.32 24.96
C TRP A 512 8.40 12.93 25.51
N THR A 513 9.36 12.04 25.21
CA THR A 513 9.32 10.62 25.59
C THR A 513 10.73 10.15 25.98
N CYS A 514 10.90 8.87 26.28
CA CYS A 514 12.19 8.22 26.49
C CYS A 514 12.17 6.83 25.81
N PRO A 515 13.34 6.15 25.67
CA PRO A 515 13.40 4.84 25.03
C PRO A 515 12.37 3.84 25.59
N ALA A 516 12.27 3.73 26.91
CA ALA A 516 11.33 2.78 27.55
C ALA A 516 9.83 3.12 27.29
N LYS A 517 9.51 4.31 26.80
CA LYS A 517 8.15 4.76 26.44
C LYS A 517 7.95 4.94 24.94
N THR A 518 8.91 4.48 24.12
CA THR A 518 8.84 4.57 22.66
C THR A 518 8.57 3.20 22.07
N ALA A 519 7.42 3.03 21.42
CA ALA A 519 7.10 1.89 20.57
C ALA A 519 7.27 2.25 19.10
N ILE A 520 7.71 1.29 18.29
CA ILE A 520 7.77 1.40 16.83
C ILE A 520 7.00 0.27 16.18
N CYS A 521 6.33 0.56 15.05
CA CYS A 521 5.56 -0.43 14.32
C CYS A 521 5.70 -0.26 12.80
N GLY A 522 5.63 -1.38 12.07
CA GLY A 522 5.66 -1.39 10.61
C GLY A 522 5.51 -2.78 10.04
N GLY A 523 5.16 -2.86 8.75
CA GLY A 523 4.97 -4.13 8.06
C GLY A 523 5.59 -4.14 6.67
N SER A 524 5.86 -5.33 6.12
CA SER A 524 6.48 -5.51 4.81
C SER A 524 7.88 -4.85 4.77
N ASN A 525 8.12 -3.91 3.85
CA ASN A 525 9.32 -3.06 3.89
C ASN A 525 9.42 -2.26 5.23
N GLY A 526 8.28 -1.81 5.78
CA GLY A 526 8.25 -1.23 7.13
C GLY A 526 8.60 -2.26 8.21
N GLY A 527 8.35 -3.55 7.99
CA GLY A 527 8.81 -4.63 8.85
C GLY A 527 10.33 -4.82 8.79
N LEU A 528 10.92 -4.73 7.59
CA LEU A 528 12.38 -4.64 7.43
C LEU A 528 12.92 -3.44 8.22
N LEU A 529 12.32 -2.28 8.06
CA LEU A 529 12.68 -1.07 8.80
C LEU A 529 12.68 -1.34 10.32
N MET A 530 11.59 -1.88 10.89
CA MET A 530 11.49 -2.18 12.32
C MET A 530 12.57 -3.15 12.80
N CYS A 531 12.82 -4.22 12.05
CA CYS A 531 13.84 -5.22 12.39
C CYS A 531 15.27 -4.67 12.24
N ALA A 532 15.52 -3.78 11.27
CA ALA A 532 16.80 -3.09 11.11
C ALA A 532 17.04 -2.10 12.27
N LEU A 533 16.03 -1.31 12.64
CA LEU A 533 16.10 -0.41 13.80
C LEU A 533 16.34 -1.17 15.11
N LEU A 534 15.70 -2.34 15.27
CA LEU A 534 15.90 -3.23 16.41
C LEU A 534 17.36 -3.69 16.54
N THR A 535 18.02 -4.04 15.43
CA THR A 535 19.40 -4.53 15.46
C THR A 535 20.45 -3.40 15.46
N MET A 536 20.13 -2.24 14.85
CA MET A 536 21.03 -1.10 14.81
C MET A 536 21.06 -0.28 16.10
N ARG A 537 19.89 -0.07 16.73
CA ARG A 537 19.73 0.79 17.90
C ARG A 537 18.69 0.24 18.88
N PRO A 538 18.93 -0.96 19.47
CA PRO A 538 18.02 -1.56 20.45
C PRO A 538 17.78 -0.70 21.68
N ASP A 539 18.70 0.21 21.98
CA ASP A 539 18.68 1.14 23.11
C ASP A 539 17.61 2.23 23.01
N LEU A 540 17.03 2.47 21.83
CA LEU A 540 16.06 3.56 21.59
C LEU A 540 14.59 3.14 21.78
N TRP A 541 14.31 1.85 21.94
CA TRP A 541 12.94 1.33 21.87
C TRP A 541 12.55 0.59 23.14
N GLY A 542 11.31 0.80 23.59
CA GLY A 542 10.66 -0.03 24.62
C GLY A 542 9.88 -1.19 24.00
N CYS A 543 9.37 -0.99 22.76
CA CYS A 543 8.57 -1.98 22.05
C CYS A 543 8.82 -1.93 20.54
N VAL A 544 8.91 -3.09 19.89
CA VAL A 544 9.03 -3.23 18.43
C VAL A 544 7.96 -4.19 17.92
N ILE A 545 7.13 -3.72 16.99
CA ILE A 545 6.12 -4.53 16.29
C ILE A 545 6.53 -4.62 14.82
N ALA A 546 6.81 -5.83 14.34
CA ALA A 546 7.19 -6.10 12.97
C ALA A 546 6.22 -7.10 12.32
N SER A 547 5.42 -6.64 11.36
CA SER A 547 4.48 -7.49 10.61
C SER A 547 5.07 -7.87 9.26
N VAL A 548 4.96 -9.16 8.90
CA VAL A 548 5.41 -9.72 7.62
C VAL A 548 6.76 -9.15 7.12
N PRO A 549 7.82 -9.14 7.98
CA PRO A 549 9.04 -8.41 7.72
C PRO A 549 9.99 -9.13 6.75
N HIS A 550 10.64 -8.39 5.84
CA HIS A 550 11.88 -8.85 5.21
C HIS A 550 13.03 -8.78 6.22
N THR A 551 13.73 -9.88 6.52
CA THR A 551 14.78 -9.88 7.53
C THR A 551 16.11 -10.45 7.04
N ASP A 552 16.07 -11.31 6.02
CA ASP A 552 17.26 -11.88 5.39
C ASP A 552 17.47 -11.25 4.01
N MET A 553 18.23 -10.16 3.99
CA MET A 553 18.46 -9.36 2.78
C MET A 553 19.49 -9.97 1.83
N ILE A 554 20.01 -11.17 2.18
CA ILE A 554 20.97 -11.88 1.35
C ILE A 554 20.29 -13.00 0.56
N ARG A 555 19.22 -13.57 1.12
CA ARG A 555 18.53 -14.72 0.52
C ARG A 555 17.19 -14.40 -0.14
N PHE A 556 16.62 -13.21 0.08
CA PHE A 556 15.31 -12.83 -0.49
C PHE A 556 15.22 -12.99 -2.01
N ARG A 557 16.36 -12.88 -2.73
CA ARG A 557 16.42 -13.09 -4.19
C ARG A 557 15.96 -14.50 -4.61
N ASN A 558 16.07 -15.49 -3.71
CA ASN A 558 15.67 -16.86 -3.97
C ASN A 558 14.17 -17.10 -3.81
N ASP A 559 13.42 -16.11 -3.32
CA ASP A 559 11.98 -16.15 -3.19
C ASP A 559 11.31 -16.00 -4.55
N ASP A 560 10.10 -16.52 -4.70
CA ASP A 560 9.36 -16.47 -5.98
C ASP A 560 9.24 -15.04 -6.54
N ARG A 561 9.06 -14.06 -5.65
CA ARG A 561 9.00 -12.62 -6.01
C ARG A 561 10.32 -11.87 -5.77
N GLY A 562 11.34 -12.55 -5.27
CA GLY A 562 12.63 -11.94 -4.94
C GLY A 562 13.25 -11.09 -6.05
N PRO A 563 13.24 -11.55 -7.32
CA PRO A 563 13.76 -10.74 -8.44
C PRO A 563 13.07 -9.38 -8.61
N MET A 564 11.79 -9.25 -8.22
CA MET A 564 11.06 -7.98 -8.29
C MET A 564 11.57 -6.95 -7.27
N TYR A 565 12.15 -7.40 -6.17
CA TYR A 565 12.61 -6.52 -5.06
C TYR A 565 14.03 -6.00 -5.28
N ILE A 566 14.74 -6.49 -6.30
CA ILE A 566 16.08 -6.03 -6.67
C ILE A 566 16.09 -4.54 -7.03
N THR A 567 15.03 -4.03 -7.62
CA THR A 567 14.90 -2.61 -7.97
C THR A 567 14.84 -1.69 -6.77
N GLU A 568 14.41 -2.20 -5.62
CA GLU A 568 14.32 -1.45 -4.36
C GLU A 568 15.54 -1.65 -3.47
N TYR A 569 15.97 -2.91 -3.30
CA TYR A 569 17.02 -3.25 -2.33
C TYR A 569 18.40 -3.43 -2.94
N GLY A 570 18.48 -3.67 -4.25
CA GLY A 570 19.68 -4.12 -4.94
C GLY A 570 19.79 -5.63 -5.05
N ASP A 571 20.67 -6.10 -5.94
CA ASP A 571 20.94 -7.53 -6.11
C ASP A 571 22.01 -7.99 -5.09
N PRO A 572 21.72 -8.96 -4.20
CA PRO A 572 22.73 -9.53 -3.30
C PRO A 572 23.82 -10.33 -4.04
N MET A 573 23.69 -10.51 -5.36
CA MET A 573 24.74 -11.07 -6.22
C MET A 573 25.63 -9.97 -6.85
N ASP A 574 25.35 -8.69 -6.64
CA ASP A 574 26.24 -7.60 -7.00
C ASP A 574 27.32 -7.42 -5.92
N PRO A 575 28.62 -7.60 -6.25
CA PRO A 575 29.70 -7.43 -5.29
C PRO A 575 29.80 -6.02 -4.69
N ASN A 576 29.25 -5.00 -5.35
CA ASN A 576 29.23 -3.62 -4.86
C ASN A 576 28.10 -3.39 -3.85
N LEU A 577 26.95 -4.04 -4.00
CA LEU A 577 25.79 -3.86 -3.12
C LEU A 577 25.76 -4.88 -1.97
N PHE A 578 26.34 -6.08 -2.15
CA PHE A 578 26.34 -7.12 -1.15
C PHE A 578 26.86 -6.68 0.25
N PRO A 579 28.01 -5.97 0.38
CA PRO A 579 28.48 -5.53 1.68
C PRO A 579 27.50 -4.55 2.36
N LEU A 580 26.88 -3.66 1.59
CA LEU A 580 25.88 -2.74 2.10
C LEU A 580 24.64 -3.51 2.60
N MET A 581 24.11 -4.43 1.80
CA MET A 581 22.94 -5.22 2.13
C MET A 581 23.18 -6.06 3.38
N LEU A 582 24.34 -6.71 3.47
CA LEU A 582 24.73 -7.47 4.66
C LEU A 582 24.81 -6.57 5.91
N SER A 583 25.27 -5.32 5.77
CA SER A 583 25.42 -4.38 6.89
C SER A 583 24.12 -3.93 7.53
N TYR A 584 22.97 -4.07 6.86
CA TYR A 584 21.67 -3.75 7.41
C TYR A 584 20.70 -4.94 7.45
N SER A 585 21.08 -6.11 6.94
CA SER A 585 20.26 -7.33 6.98
C SER A 585 19.95 -7.71 8.43
N PRO A 586 18.71 -7.58 8.92
CA PRO A 586 18.41 -7.74 10.35
C PRO A 586 18.83 -9.08 10.88
N TYR A 587 18.48 -10.16 10.18
CA TYR A 587 18.81 -11.54 10.57
C TYR A 587 20.32 -11.75 10.78
N HIS A 588 21.16 -11.16 9.92
CA HIS A 588 22.62 -11.32 9.99
C HIS A 588 23.27 -10.47 11.09
N ASN A 589 22.59 -9.39 11.52
CA ASN A 589 23.11 -8.43 12.49
C ASN A 589 22.61 -8.63 13.93
N ILE A 590 21.88 -9.73 14.21
CA ILE A 590 21.53 -10.10 15.59
C ILE A 590 22.77 -10.45 16.38
N GLN A 591 22.96 -9.81 17.54
CA GLN A 591 24.05 -10.00 18.48
C GLN A 591 23.51 -10.48 19.84
N PRO A 592 24.34 -11.13 20.69
CA PRO A 592 23.93 -11.52 22.04
C PRO A 592 23.93 -10.33 22.99
N ILE A 593 22.87 -9.52 22.94
CA ILE A 593 22.69 -8.29 23.74
C ILE A 593 21.25 -8.21 24.27
N ALA A 594 20.97 -7.23 25.12
CA ALA A 594 19.62 -6.95 25.59
C ALA A 594 18.79 -6.28 24.48
N TYR A 595 17.70 -6.91 24.07
CA TYR A 595 16.72 -6.35 23.11
C TYR A 595 15.45 -5.88 23.81
N PRO A 596 14.72 -4.90 23.24
CA PRO A 596 13.42 -4.48 23.74
C PRO A 596 12.35 -5.56 23.55
N ALA A 597 11.19 -5.37 24.12
CA ALA A 597 10.02 -6.20 23.88
C ALA A 597 9.70 -6.21 22.38
N THR A 598 9.65 -7.40 21.76
CA THR A 598 9.53 -7.56 20.30
C THR A 598 8.40 -8.52 19.96
N TYR A 599 7.50 -8.11 19.08
CA TYR A 599 6.44 -8.94 18.54
C TYR A 599 6.58 -9.01 17.02
N ILE A 600 6.73 -10.22 16.48
CA ILE A 600 6.84 -10.49 15.04
C ILE A 600 5.58 -11.25 14.62
N GLN A 601 4.94 -10.79 13.54
CA GLN A 601 3.79 -11.46 12.94
C GLN A 601 4.10 -11.81 11.48
N THR A 602 3.70 -13.01 11.04
CA THR A 602 3.81 -13.42 9.63
C THR A 602 2.66 -14.34 9.23
N GLY A 603 2.37 -14.44 7.94
CA GLY A 603 1.34 -15.31 7.39
C GLY A 603 1.94 -16.55 6.72
N GLU A 604 1.41 -17.75 7.00
CA GLU A 604 1.94 -18.99 6.41
C GLU A 604 1.74 -19.05 4.88
N CYS A 605 0.73 -18.34 4.36
CA CYS A 605 0.40 -18.26 2.92
C CYS A 605 0.90 -16.96 2.28
N ASP A 606 1.84 -16.25 2.90
CA ASP A 606 2.39 -15.01 2.36
C ASP A 606 3.30 -15.29 1.17
N ASN A 607 2.84 -14.90 -0.03
CA ASN A 607 3.58 -15.04 -1.29
C ASN A 607 4.41 -13.79 -1.63
N ASN A 608 4.22 -12.67 -0.89
CA ASN A 608 5.03 -11.47 -1.07
C ASN A 608 6.31 -11.55 -0.25
N VAL A 609 6.16 -11.81 1.05
CA VAL A 609 7.30 -11.98 1.97
C VAL A 609 7.18 -13.35 2.62
N PRO A 610 7.93 -14.35 2.16
CA PRO A 610 7.83 -15.70 2.69
C PRO A 610 8.01 -15.74 4.20
N PRO A 611 7.21 -16.56 4.92
CA PRO A 611 7.15 -16.56 6.38
C PRO A 611 8.47 -16.94 7.07
N TYR A 612 9.41 -17.52 6.34
CA TYR A 612 10.71 -17.88 6.90
C TYR A 612 11.50 -16.64 7.39
N HIS A 613 11.30 -15.47 6.79
CA HIS A 613 11.91 -14.23 7.25
C HIS A 613 11.55 -13.96 8.72
N GLY A 614 10.27 -13.97 9.05
CA GLY A 614 9.80 -13.77 10.42
C GLY A 614 10.20 -14.92 11.35
N LYS A 615 10.12 -16.17 10.88
CA LYS A 615 10.47 -17.37 11.66
C LYS A 615 11.95 -17.39 12.03
N LYS A 616 12.86 -17.21 11.07
CA LYS A 616 14.32 -17.16 11.31
C LYS A 616 14.70 -16.00 12.23
N MET A 617 14.11 -14.82 12.00
CA MET A 617 14.35 -13.64 12.83
C MET A 617 13.96 -13.90 14.28
N ALA A 618 12.75 -14.42 14.52
CA ALA A 618 12.28 -14.73 15.87
C ALA A 618 13.16 -15.76 16.57
N ALA A 619 13.43 -16.89 15.91
CA ALA A 619 14.23 -17.97 16.49
C ALA A 619 15.63 -17.50 16.91
N LYS A 620 16.32 -16.77 16.03
CA LYS A 620 17.66 -16.25 16.32
C LYS A 620 17.63 -15.15 17.39
N LEU A 621 16.62 -14.29 17.36
CA LEU A 621 16.48 -13.20 18.34
C LEU A 621 16.17 -13.74 19.74
N GLN A 622 15.29 -14.76 19.86
CA GLN A 622 14.95 -15.43 21.11
C GLN A 622 16.18 -16.07 21.77
N GLU A 623 17.06 -16.68 20.99
CA GLU A 623 18.29 -17.28 21.50
C GLU A 623 19.32 -16.25 21.98
N ASN A 624 19.42 -15.10 21.28
CA ASN A 624 20.45 -14.11 21.54
C ASN A 624 20.01 -12.97 22.46
N ASN A 625 18.71 -12.90 22.81
CA ASN A 625 18.21 -11.86 23.69
C ASN A 625 18.68 -12.07 25.14
N GLN A 626 19.45 -11.11 25.67
CA GLN A 626 19.95 -11.12 27.05
C GLN A 626 19.07 -10.31 28.02
N SER A 627 17.95 -9.75 27.54
CA SER A 627 16.98 -9.07 28.38
C SER A 627 15.88 -10.02 28.91
N GLU A 628 15.10 -9.55 29.87
CA GLU A 628 13.89 -10.25 30.33
C GLU A 628 12.67 -9.97 29.44
N HIS A 629 12.80 -9.05 28.48
CA HIS A 629 11.72 -8.70 27.55
C HIS A 629 11.44 -9.84 26.57
N PRO A 630 10.16 -10.25 26.42
CA PRO A 630 9.81 -11.34 25.53
C PRO A 630 10.00 -10.97 24.06
N VAL A 631 10.36 -11.99 23.27
CA VAL A 631 10.31 -11.96 21.81
C VAL A 631 9.23 -12.96 21.39
N LEU A 632 8.12 -12.46 20.88
CA LEU A 632 6.97 -13.27 20.49
C LEU A 632 6.88 -13.40 18.97
N LEU A 633 6.49 -14.58 18.53
CA LEU A 633 6.17 -14.86 17.13
C LEU A 633 4.71 -15.29 17.00
N ARG A 634 3.99 -14.66 16.07
CA ARG A 634 2.66 -15.09 15.62
C ARG A 634 2.72 -15.50 14.16
N VAL A 635 2.39 -16.76 13.87
CA VAL A 635 2.24 -17.25 12.50
C VAL A 635 0.76 -17.54 12.24
N LEU A 636 0.17 -16.83 11.30
CA LEU A 636 -1.23 -16.99 10.92
C LEU A 636 -1.36 -18.10 9.88
N ALA A 637 -2.02 -19.20 10.22
CA ALA A 637 -2.07 -20.41 9.39
C ALA A 637 -2.67 -20.19 7.98
N LEU A 638 -3.67 -19.30 7.85
CA LEU A 638 -4.29 -18.91 6.58
C LEU A 638 -4.01 -17.44 6.22
N GLY A 639 -3.08 -16.79 6.95
CA GLY A 639 -2.68 -15.42 6.68
C GLY A 639 -1.84 -15.33 5.41
N SER A 640 -2.14 -14.34 4.58
CA SER A 640 -1.32 -13.90 3.46
C SER A 640 -0.44 -12.72 3.90
N HIS A 641 -0.22 -11.74 3.02
CA HIS A 641 0.51 -10.51 3.34
C HIS A 641 -0.36 -9.52 4.14
N ASP A 642 -1.10 -10.03 5.12
CA ASP A 642 -2.06 -9.29 5.94
C ASP A 642 -2.05 -9.79 7.40
N ARG A 643 -2.96 -9.28 8.21
CA ARG A 643 -3.14 -9.64 9.63
C ARG A 643 -4.23 -10.69 9.85
N GLY A 644 -4.59 -11.43 8.81
CA GLY A 644 -5.71 -12.36 8.81
C GLY A 644 -7.06 -11.68 8.54
N LYS A 645 -8.13 -12.45 8.58
CA LYS A 645 -9.51 -12.00 8.36
C LYS A 645 -10.40 -12.47 9.52
N GLY A 646 -11.52 -11.78 9.71
CA GLY A 646 -12.51 -12.15 10.72
C GLY A 646 -11.95 -12.15 12.14
N GLU A 647 -12.20 -13.21 12.89
CA GLU A 647 -11.74 -13.32 14.28
C GLU A 647 -10.22 -13.34 14.40
N ALA A 648 -9.49 -13.88 13.42
CA ALA A 648 -8.04 -13.90 13.41
C ALA A 648 -7.48 -12.47 13.29
N HIS A 649 -8.08 -11.62 12.47
CA HIS A 649 -7.73 -10.21 12.34
C HIS A 649 -7.89 -9.48 13.68
N LEU A 650 -9.09 -9.54 14.28
CA LEU A 650 -9.37 -8.89 15.57
C LEU A 650 -8.45 -9.38 16.68
N LYS A 651 -8.14 -10.69 16.71
CA LYS A 651 -7.21 -11.27 17.66
C LYS A 651 -5.81 -10.67 17.48
N THR A 652 -5.31 -10.61 16.26
CA THR A 652 -3.97 -10.09 15.95
C THR A 652 -3.84 -8.61 16.33
N ILE A 653 -4.85 -7.80 16.04
CA ILE A 653 -4.88 -6.38 16.43
C ILE A 653 -4.90 -6.24 17.97
N ALA A 654 -5.73 -7.02 18.67
CA ALA A 654 -5.76 -7.00 20.13
C ALA A 654 -4.40 -7.40 20.73
N GLU A 655 -3.72 -8.40 20.17
CA GLU A 655 -2.38 -8.82 20.59
C GLU A 655 -1.36 -7.68 20.42
N MET A 656 -1.28 -7.06 19.24
CA MET A 656 -0.33 -5.99 18.97
C MET A 656 -0.55 -4.78 19.88
N GLN A 657 -1.79 -4.30 20.01
CA GLN A 657 -2.10 -3.13 20.84
C GLN A 657 -1.85 -3.42 22.31
N SER A 658 -2.28 -4.58 22.81
CA SER A 658 -2.04 -4.97 24.21
C SER A 658 -0.55 -5.18 24.51
N TYR A 659 0.22 -5.67 23.53
CA TYR A 659 1.66 -5.81 23.68
C TYR A 659 2.36 -4.46 23.79
N ILE A 660 1.94 -3.48 22.99
CA ILE A 660 2.43 -2.09 23.09
C ILE A 660 2.11 -1.51 24.45
N ASP A 661 0.84 -1.60 24.91
CA ASP A 661 0.41 -1.07 26.20
C ASP A 661 1.22 -1.69 27.36
N TRP A 662 1.39 -3.00 27.33
CA TRP A 662 2.19 -3.71 28.33
C TRP A 662 3.67 -3.33 28.32
N ALA A 663 4.28 -3.30 27.14
CA ALA A 663 5.70 -3.01 27.00
C ALA A 663 6.05 -1.58 27.44
N LEU A 664 5.17 -0.62 27.17
CA LEU A 664 5.32 0.77 27.59
C LEU A 664 4.92 0.99 29.07
N GLY A 665 4.45 -0.05 29.78
CA GLY A 665 4.07 0.01 31.20
C GLY A 665 2.79 0.78 31.46
N GLU A 666 1.84 0.72 30.51
CA GLU A 666 0.51 1.33 30.61
C GLU A 666 -0.51 0.40 31.29
N VAL A 667 -0.22 -0.90 31.37
CA VAL A 667 -0.93 -1.90 32.18
C VAL A 667 -0.01 -2.40 33.28
N GLN A 668 -0.55 -2.67 34.46
CA GLN A 668 0.24 -3.21 35.58
C GLN A 668 0.81 -4.59 35.20
N LYS A 669 2.12 -4.75 35.47
CA LYS A 669 2.83 -6.01 35.26
C LYS A 669 2.38 -7.09 36.23
#